data_a91cf808dc9fff6162b583e039257d86
#
_entry.id   a91cf808dc9fff6162b583e039257d86
#
_cell.length_a   1.000
_cell.length_b   1.000
_cell.length_c   1.000
_cell.angle_alpha   90.00
_cell.angle_beta   90.00
_cell.angle_gamma   90.00
#
_symmetry.space_group_name_H-M   'P 1'
#
loop_
_entity.id
_entity.type
_entity.pdbx_description
1 polymer ?
#
loop_
_entity_poly.entity_id
_entity_poly.type
_entity_poly.pdbx_seq_one_letter_code
_entity_poly.pdbx_strand_id
1 'polypeptide(L)'
;MGERTKVAVLGGGVGSMVAAFELTRPEYADKFEVTVYQLGWRLGGKGASGRDRENGHRILEHGLHVWFGFYDEAWKAMRAAYEALDRPLDSRLHSIETAFTGCDQVVLYDRQGDDWLAFPQTFWKNGQRPGDPHPLPTLQEVGVGVVRWARKFFLPAHAGLTSADERDPAAEIDALLQTAETLADPSTDEDLRRSVGDAFPVDRFVGALRQARDLAWKYGEEDIRSQPQVRMAFTMFDTAVSSLTGIVEDDVLGDGFDAVNDWELCDWLVHHGAKEVTVGRTPEERAPVLRSIYDVAFGYPEGDIAKANVAAGTALTDLIRLAFGYRGSVFYKMNAGMGDVVFAPFYEVLKARGVRFEFFHAVTDVRLSDDGSRVSEVDVVRQVDLEQPYEPLYDVPVEGGGTLPCWPSEPLWEQLPDDARGRNFEDESQIRQGTKLTLSPDAVVLGISVASLPGVCTDVIAKNEAFAKALETAVTVRTQAFQLWLNQPAQQLGWAHRNESVAGAYVEPLDTYCEMSHLLPVEHYEGTRSIAYFCGVQKEDRGDDQAAATEFARQDALEFLRRDIGPLWPNAVDEDGALRSELLVGGVDRQYWRANIAGSERYVLSPAGTIAARVSPAGFGVENLLPVGDWTRTGVDGGCVEAAAISGIRAAHTLIGDDHEIPGEDPRWLRKK
;
A
#
# COMPACT_ATOMS: atom_id res chain seq x y z
N MET A 1 -9.52 32.34 -27.83
CA MET A 1 -9.34 31.20 -26.94
C MET A 1 -9.92 30.01 -27.68
N GLY A 2 -9.15 28.92 -27.87
CA GLY A 2 -9.68 27.66 -28.43
C GLY A 2 -10.71 27.06 -27.48
N GLU A 3 -11.53 26.13 -27.97
CA GLU A 3 -12.40 25.33 -27.11
C GLU A 3 -11.53 24.42 -26.24
N ARG A 4 -11.80 24.40 -24.91
CA ARG A 4 -11.05 23.53 -23.99
C ARG A 4 -11.48 22.07 -24.16
N THR A 5 -10.55 21.13 -24.06
CA THR A 5 -10.83 19.70 -24.05
C THR A 5 -11.64 19.33 -22.81
N LYS A 6 -12.83 18.78 -22.98
CA LYS A 6 -13.70 18.33 -21.89
C LYS A 6 -13.27 16.96 -21.39
N VAL A 7 -12.74 16.90 -20.18
CA VAL A 7 -12.25 15.66 -19.56
C VAL A 7 -13.24 15.20 -18.49
N ALA A 8 -13.82 14.03 -18.68
CA ALA A 8 -14.60 13.34 -17.64
C ALA A 8 -13.68 12.42 -16.83
N VAL A 9 -13.53 12.70 -15.55
CA VAL A 9 -12.82 11.83 -14.59
C VAL A 9 -13.85 11.00 -13.86
N LEU A 10 -13.80 9.70 -14.03
CA LEU A 10 -14.77 8.75 -13.50
C LEU A 10 -14.24 8.08 -12.24
N GLY A 11 -14.77 8.48 -11.08
CA GLY A 11 -14.30 8.07 -9.75
C GLY A 11 -13.28 9.01 -9.13
N GLY A 12 -13.21 9.03 -7.80
CA GLY A 12 -12.44 9.98 -6.98
C GLY A 12 -11.29 9.35 -6.20
N GLY A 13 -10.68 8.26 -6.70
CA GLY A 13 -9.49 7.63 -6.10
C GLY A 13 -8.20 8.41 -6.37
N VAL A 14 -7.07 7.95 -5.81
CA VAL A 14 -5.76 8.63 -5.93
C VAL A 14 -5.37 8.87 -7.38
N GLY A 15 -5.45 7.86 -8.26
CA GLY A 15 -5.08 8.02 -9.67
C GLY A 15 -5.89 9.11 -10.39
N SER A 16 -7.21 9.18 -10.10
CA SER A 16 -8.10 10.22 -10.62
C SER A 16 -7.73 11.61 -10.12
N MET A 17 -7.47 11.76 -8.82
CA MET A 17 -7.13 13.05 -8.24
C MET A 17 -5.77 13.55 -8.73
N VAL A 18 -4.79 12.67 -8.85
CA VAL A 18 -3.48 13.00 -9.41
C VAL A 18 -3.60 13.37 -10.89
N ALA A 19 -4.36 12.63 -11.70
CA ALA A 19 -4.59 12.98 -13.11
C ALA A 19 -5.26 14.36 -13.24
N ALA A 20 -6.32 14.64 -12.47
CA ALA A 20 -6.97 15.94 -12.45
C ALA A 20 -6.02 17.06 -11.99
N PHE A 21 -5.14 16.78 -11.01
CA PHE A 21 -4.15 17.73 -10.53
C PHE A 21 -3.13 18.10 -11.59
N GLU A 22 -2.60 17.12 -12.33
CA GLU A 22 -1.67 17.33 -13.44
C GLU A 22 -2.31 18.10 -14.60
N LEU A 23 -3.53 17.74 -15.02
CA LEU A 23 -4.27 18.39 -16.11
C LEU A 23 -4.63 19.85 -15.80
N THR A 24 -4.71 20.21 -14.53
CA THR A 24 -5.12 21.55 -14.08
C THR A 24 -3.98 22.38 -13.51
N ARG A 25 -2.73 21.99 -13.77
CA ARG A 25 -1.57 22.84 -13.46
C ARG A 25 -1.73 24.20 -14.14
N PRO A 26 -1.20 25.29 -13.55
CA PRO A 26 -1.36 26.66 -14.09
C PRO A 26 -1.02 26.78 -15.58
N GLU A 27 0.00 26.07 -16.07
CA GLU A 27 0.42 26.05 -17.47
C GLU A 27 -0.59 25.41 -18.43
N TYR A 28 -1.58 24.67 -17.91
CA TYR A 28 -2.62 23.97 -18.69
C TYR A 28 -4.03 24.50 -18.41
N ALA A 29 -4.19 25.55 -17.59
CA ALA A 29 -5.48 26.09 -17.16
C ALA A 29 -6.45 26.42 -18.30
N ASP A 30 -5.94 26.81 -19.47
CA ASP A 30 -6.74 27.13 -20.67
C ASP A 30 -6.91 25.93 -21.62
N LYS A 31 -6.34 24.77 -21.33
CA LYS A 31 -6.39 23.60 -22.23
C LYS A 31 -7.52 22.64 -21.89
N PHE A 32 -7.78 22.41 -20.61
CA PHE A 32 -8.70 21.36 -20.14
C PHE A 32 -9.85 21.96 -19.33
N GLU A 33 -11.03 21.35 -19.48
CA GLU A 33 -12.19 21.53 -18.63
C GLU A 33 -12.49 20.19 -17.94
N VAL A 34 -12.10 20.07 -16.66
CA VAL A 34 -12.14 18.82 -15.91
C VAL A 34 -13.40 18.75 -15.05
N THR A 35 -14.13 17.63 -15.15
CA THR A 35 -15.25 17.30 -14.27
C THR A 35 -15.04 15.91 -13.68
N VAL A 36 -15.12 15.80 -12.35
CA VAL A 36 -15.02 14.54 -11.61
C VAL A 36 -16.43 14.05 -11.27
N TYR A 37 -16.78 12.85 -11.70
CA TYR A 37 -18.04 12.18 -11.37
C TYR A 37 -17.79 11.14 -10.29
N GLN A 38 -18.42 11.32 -9.13
CA GLN A 38 -18.19 10.53 -7.93
C GLN A 38 -19.45 9.86 -7.42
N LEU A 39 -19.37 8.55 -7.22
CA LEU A 39 -20.37 7.77 -6.50
C LEU A 39 -20.42 8.23 -5.03
N GLY A 40 -21.62 8.54 -4.53
CA GLY A 40 -21.81 9.00 -3.15
C GLY A 40 -21.25 10.39 -2.89
N TRP A 41 -20.88 10.64 -1.66
CA TRP A 41 -20.65 12.00 -1.10
C TRP A 41 -19.18 12.35 -0.84
N ARG A 42 -18.24 11.42 -0.99
CA ARG A 42 -16.82 11.62 -0.62
C ARG A 42 -15.86 11.07 -1.67
N LEU A 43 -14.67 11.65 -1.72
CA LEU A 43 -13.56 11.13 -2.49
C LEU A 43 -12.82 10.04 -1.69
N GLY A 44 -12.01 9.23 -2.39
CA GLY A 44 -11.06 8.34 -1.74
C GLY A 44 -10.97 6.96 -2.37
N GLY A 45 -12.08 6.40 -2.85
CA GLY A 45 -12.10 4.99 -3.27
C GLY A 45 -11.62 4.08 -2.13
N LYS A 46 -10.64 3.22 -2.38
CA LYS A 46 -10.05 2.32 -1.36
C LYS A 46 -9.35 3.06 -0.21
N GLY A 47 -8.88 4.28 -0.43
CA GLY A 47 -8.28 5.15 0.60
C GLY A 47 -9.29 6.07 1.29
N ALA A 48 -10.58 5.87 1.11
CA ALA A 48 -11.59 6.72 1.74
C ALA A 48 -11.57 6.56 3.26
N SER A 49 -11.72 7.67 3.96
CA SER A 49 -12.02 7.72 5.39
C SER A 49 -13.11 8.76 5.64
N GLY A 50 -13.69 8.72 6.83
CA GLY A 50 -14.70 9.70 7.21
C GLY A 50 -14.74 9.90 8.72
N ARG A 51 -15.27 11.05 9.13
CA ARG A 51 -15.43 11.42 10.52
C ARG A 51 -16.81 11.03 11.05
N ASP A 52 -16.84 10.32 12.17
CA ASP A 52 -18.06 10.03 12.90
C ASP A 52 -18.50 11.25 13.69
N ARG A 53 -19.44 12.02 13.11
CA ARG A 53 -19.92 13.30 13.69
C ARG A 53 -20.60 13.12 15.06
N GLU A 54 -21.19 11.97 15.31
CA GLU A 54 -21.97 11.71 16.52
C GLU A 54 -21.12 11.21 17.69
N ASN A 55 -19.94 10.60 17.39
CA ASN A 55 -19.08 10.00 18.38
C ASN A 55 -17.69 10.65 18.41
N GLY A 56 -17.62 11.96 18.67
CA GLY A 56 -16.37 12.68 18.90
C GLY A 56 -15.47 12.79 17.66
N HIS A 57 -16.05 12.84 16.47
CA HIS A 57 -15.32 12.97 15.21
C HIS A 57 -14.24 11.91 15.01
N ARG A 58 -14.48 10.68 15.50
CA ARG A 58 -13.58 9.55 15.29
C ARG A 58 -13.30 9.33 13.81
N ILE A 59 -12.08 8.96 13.51
CA ILE A 59 -11.69 8.63 12.14
C ILE A 59 -12.08 7.18 11.86
N LEU A 60 -12.95 6.97 10.88
CA LEU A 60 -13.34 5.64 10.43
C LEU A 60 -12.66 5.35 9.10
N GLU A 61 -11.72 4.40 9.13
CA GLU A 61 -10.91 4.01 7.97
C GLU A 61 -11.40 2.70 7.37
N HIS A 62 -11.25 2.52 6.07
CA HIS A 62 -11.51 1.25 5.40
C HIS A 62 -10.47 0.17 5.75
N GLY A 63 -9.30 0.57 6.22
CA GLY A 63 -8.18 -0.28 6.62
C GLY A 63 -7.07 0.54 7.25
N LEU A 64 -5.90 -0.07 7.43
CA LEU A 64 -4.71 0.66 7.83
C LEU A 64 -4.10 1.37 6.62
N HIS A 65 -4.14 2.69 6.63
CA HIS A 65 -3.51 3.50 5.61
C HIS A 65 -2.17 4.04 6.09
N VAL A 66 -1.09 3.55 5.50
CA VAL A 66 0.28 4.06 5.70
C VAL A 66 0.89 4.44 4.35
N TRP A 67 1.81 5.38 4.36
CA TRP A 67 2.58 5.77 3.18
C TRP A 67 4.00 5.28 3.31
N PHE A 68 4.52 4.68 2.25
CA PHE A 68 5.90 4.23 2.26
C PHE A 68 6.85 5.36 1.82
N GLY A 69 8.03 5.37 2.41
CA GLY A 69 9.06 6.36 2.08
C GLY A 69 9.59 6.24 0.65
N PHE A 70 9.26 5.15 -0.06
CA PHE A 70 9.60 4.94 -1.46
C PHE A 70 8.52 5.38 -2.46
N TYR A 71 7.41 5.96 -2.01
CA TYR A 71 6.36 6.49 -2.88
C TYR A 71 6.81 7.82 -3.51
N ASP A 72 7.70 7.78 -4.47
CA ASP A 72 8.33 8.99 -5.01
C ASP A 72 7.32 9.95 -5.68
N GLU A 73 6.47 9.43 -6.56
CA GLU A 73 5.52 10.25 -7.33
C GLU A 73 4.30 10.68 -6.52
N ALA A 74 3.79 9.79 -5.66
CA ALA A 74 2.71 10.15 -4.74
C ALA A 74 3.15 11.27 -3.77
N TRP A 75 4.37 11.23 -3.24
CA TRP A 75 4.90 12.29 -2.39
C TRP A 75 5.08 13.60 -3.14
N LYS A 76 5.56 13.58 -4.41
CA LYS A 76 5.66 14.79 -5.25
C LYS A 76 4.31 15.44 -5.46
N ALA A 77 3.29 14.65 -5.82
CA ALA A 77 1.93 15.15 -6.02
C ALA A 77 1.35 15.76 -4.74
N MET A 78 1.52 15.07 -3.59
CA MET A 78 1.05 15.59 -2.30
C MET A 78 1.77 16.86 -1.88
N ARG A 79 3.09 16.92 -2.01
CA ARG A 79 3.86 18.13 -1.72
C ARG A 79 3.35 19.32 -2.54
N ALA A 80 3.19 19.11 -3.85
CA ALA A 80 2.68 20.15 -4.74
C ALA A 80 1.25 20.59 -4.39
N ALA A 81 0.40 19.69 -3.91
CA ALA A 81 -0.94 20.02 -3.44
C ALA A 81 -0.90 20.87 -2.16
N TYR A 82 -0.08 20.50 -1.16
CA TYR A 82 0.08 21.30 0.06
C TYR A 82 0.70 22.67 -0.19
N GLU A 83 1.68 22.77 -1.08
CA GLU A 83 2.27 24.05 -1.51
C GLU A 83 1.25 24.94 -2.23
N ALA A 84 0.38 24.36 -3.05
CA ALA A 84 -0.68 25.10 -3.75
C ALA A 84 -1.80 25.60 -2.82
N LEU A 85 -2.04 24.93 -1.69
CA LEU A 85 -3.01 25.37 -0.67
C LEU A 85 -2.54 26.58 0.12
N ASP A 86 -1.23 26.72 0.34
CA ASP A 86 -0.61 27.80 1.11
C ASP A 86 -1.35 28.09 2.45
N ARG A 87 -1.62 27.01 3.20
CA ARG A 87 -2.35 27.10 4.47
C ARG A 87 -1.56 27.91 5.50
N PRO A 88 -2.23 28.67 6.38
CA PRO A 88 -1.58 29.40 7.47
C PRO A 88 -0.72 28.49 8.35
N LEU A 89 0.45 28.98 8.81
CA LEU A 89 1.42 28.21 9.61
C LEU A 89 0.88 27.70 10.95
N ASP A 90 -0.19 28.29 11.44
CA ASP A 90 -0.92 27.84 12.65
C ASP A 90 -1.95 26.75 12.36
N SER A 91 -2.20 26.44 11.09
CA SER A 91 -3.00 25.27 10.71
C SER A 91 -2.25 23.97 11.02
N ARG A 92 -2.94 23.01 11.65
CA ARG A 92 -2.34 21.72 12.05
C ARG A 92 -1.77 20.95 10.86
N LEU A 93 -2.43 20.97 9.71
CA LEU A 93 -1.99 20.33 8.46
C LEU A 93 -1.58 21.41 7.43
N HIS A 94 -0.64 22.30 7.81
CA HIS A 94 -0.22 23.38 6.92
C HIS A 94 0.80 22.95 5.87
N SER A 95 1.51 21.85 6.11
CA SER A 95 2.52 21.31 5.19
C SER A 95 2.55 19.79 5.22
N ILE A 96 3.21 19.18 4.26
CA ILE A 96 3.39 17.73 4.21
C ILE A 96 4.14 17.21 5.43
N GLU A 97 5.10 17.98 5.96
CA GLU A 97 5.88 17.64 7.15
C GLU A 97 5.02 17.63 8.43
N THR A 98 3.94 18.41 8.47
CA THR A 98 2.99 18.40 9.60
C THR A 98 1.84 17.43 9.39
N ALA A 99 1.58 17.02 8.15
CA ALA A 99 0.54 16.06 7.81
C ALA A 99 0.95 14.60 8.01
N PHE A 100 2.26 14.31 8.03
CA PHE A 100 2.79 12.96 8.14
C PHE A 100 3.87 12.85 9.21
N THR A 101 3.88 11.71 9.91
CA THR A 101 4.90 11.35 10.90
C THR A 101 5.68 10.13 10.42
N GLY A 102 6.99 10.28 10.28
CA GLY A 102 7.88 9.21 9.83
C GLY A 102 8.09 8.13 10.89
N CYS A 103 8.00 6.89 10.47
CA CYS A 103 8.13 5.68 11.27
C CYS A 103 9.26 4.81 10.73
N ASP A 104 10.12 4.33 11.62
CA ASP A 104 11.34 3.60 11.26
C ASP A 104 11.44 2.21 11.90
N GLN A 105 10.36 1.73 12.53
CA GLN A 105 10.34 0.41 13.16
C GLN A 105 9.13 -0.40 12.73
N VAL A 106 9.40 -1.62 12.27
CA VAL A 106 8.41 -2.69 12.06
C VAL A 106 8.69 -3.80 13.07
N VAL A 107 7.66 -4.34 13.69
CA VAL A 107 7.78 -5.47 14.62
C VAL A 107 7.25 -6.71 13.94
N LEU A 108 8.13 -7.63 13.58
CA LEU A 108 7.75 -8.93 13.01
C LEU A 108 7.50 -9.92 14.13
N TYR A 109 6.40 -10.63 14.05
CA TYR A 109 6.07 -11.69 15.00
C TYR A 109 6.37 -13.07 14.42
N ASP A 110 6.95 -13.94 15.24
CA ASP A 110 7.27 -15.31 14.89
C ASP A 110 6.72 -16.28 15.92
N ARG A 111 6.06 -17.33 15.46
CA ARG A 111 5.45 -18.33 16.34
C ARG A 111 6.47 -19.37 16.78
N GLN A 112 6.55 -19.62 18.08
CA GLN A 112 7.41 -20.61 18.71
C GLN A 112 6.58 -21.54 19.58
N GLY A 113 6.15 -22.68 19.02
CA GLY A 113 5.18 -23.54 19.68
C GLY A 113 3.83 -22.81 19.84
N ASP A 114 3.43 -22.57 21.08
CA ASP A 114 2.20 -21.82 21.39
C ASP A 114 2.45 -20.33 21.65
N ASP A 115 3.71 -19.90 21.74
CA ASP A 115 4.08 -18.52 22.05
C ASP A 115 4.39 -17.72 20.77
N TRP A 116 4.16 -16.39 20.86
CA TRP A 116 4.57 -15.43 19.85
C TRP A 116 5.72 -14.56 20.35
N LEU A 117 6.79 -14.49 19.57
CA LEU A 117 7.96 -13.67 19.85
C LEU A 117 8.02 -12.47 18.92
N ALA A 118 8.28 -11.30 19.51
CA ALA A 118 8.40 -10.04 18.78
C ALA A 118 9.85 -9.76 18.37
N PHE A 119 10.07 -9.41 17.11
CA PHE A 119 11.35 -9.06 16.52
C PHE A 119 11.30 -7.65 15.93
N PRO A 120 11.61 -6.60 16.70
CA PRO A 120 11.62 -5.24 16.19
C PRO A 120 12.75 -5.04 15.18
N GLN A 121 12.38 -4.68 13.95
CA GLN A 121 13.28 -4.32 12.86
C GLN A 121 13.30 -2.79 12.77
N THR A 122 14.47 -2.19 12.99
CA THR A 122 14.63 -0.74 12.92
C THR A 122 15.43 -0.37 11.67
N PHE A 123 14.81 0.41 10.81
CA PHE A 123 15.41 0.99 9.62
C PHE A 123 16.16 2.29 9.97
N TRP A 124 17.19 2.63 9.21
CA TRP A 124 17.94 3.86 9.46
C TRP A 124 17.24 5.05 8.81
N LYS A 125 16.95 6.08 9.59
CA LYS A 125 16.53 7.36 9.03
C LYS A 125 17.64 7.93 8.18
N ASN A 126 17.32 8.30 6.95
CA ASN A 126 18.24 9.03 6.09
C ASN A 126 17.84 10.50 6.02
N GLY A 127 18.74 11.37 5.54
CA GLY A 127 18.50 12.81 5.46
C GLY A 127 17.67 13.26 4.25
N GLN A 128 17.13 12.33 3.48
CA GLN A 128 16.34 12.61 2.28
C GLN A 128 14.90 12.95 2.66
N ARG A 129 14.23 13.73 1.83
CA ARG A 129 12.81 14.06 2.01
C ARG A 129 11.98 13.29 1.00
N PRO A 130 10.84 12.73 1.42
CA PRO A 130 9.89 12.14 0.48
C PRO A 130 9.47 13.16 -0.60
N GLY A 131 9.45 12.70 -1.86
CA GLY A 131 9.13 13.54 -3.01
C GLY A 131 10.28 14.40 -3.57
N ASP A 132 11.45 14.45 -2.93
CA ASP A 132 12.61 15.09 -3.54
C ASP A 132 13.13 14.22 -4.71
N PRO A 133 13.57 14.86 -5.82
CA PRO A 133 14.15 14.12 -6.94
C PRO A 133 15.38 13.31 -6.51
N HIS A 134 15.31 12.00 -6.70
CA HIS A 134 16.40 11.10 -6.35
C HIS A 134 16.38 9.86 -7.28
N PRO A 135 17.53 9.36 -7.72
CA PRO A 135 17.57 8.13 -8.49
C PRO A 135 17.11 6.93 -7.64
N LEU A 136 16.53 5.94 -8.30
CA LEU A 136 16.23 4.66 -7.70
C LEU A 136 17.55 3.95 -7.32
N PRO A 137 17.52 3.04 -6.30
CA PRO A 137 18.74 2.37 -5.86
C PRO A 137 19.32 1.48 -6.97
N THR A 138 20.64 1.44 -7.03
CA THR A 138 21.38 0.52 -7.91
C THR A 138 21.57 -0.84 -7.21
N LEU A 139 21.85 -1.89 -7.97
CA LEU A 139 22.17 -3.20 -7.40
C LEU A 139 23.40 -3.15 -6.48
N GLN A 140 24.37 -2.29 -6.81
CA GLN A 140 25.55 -2.07 -5.96
C GLN A 140 25.17 -1.48 -4.60
N GLU A 141 24.29 -0.47 -4.57
CA GLU A 141 23.80 0.13 -3.32
C GLU A 141 22.98 -0.87 -2.49
N VAL A 142 22.14 -1.67 -3.13
CA VAL A 142 21.43 -2.79 -2.50
C VAL A 142 22.43 -3.77 -1.87
N GLY A 143 23.45 -4.16 -2.63
CA GLY A 143 24.50 -5.07 -2.16
C GLY A 143 25.26 -4.55 -0.95
N VAL A 144 25.68 -3.27 -0.97
CA VAL A 144 26.30 -2.61 0.19
C VAL A 144 25.38 -2.65 1.41
N GLY A 145 24.08 -2.37 1.21
CA GLY A 145 23.08 -2.44 2.28
C GLY A 145 22.95 -3.83 2.89
N VAL A 146 22.86 -4.87 2.05
CA VAL A 146 22.78 -6.28 2.49
C VAL A 146 24.02 -6.68 3.29
N VAL A 147 25.23 -6.35 2.82
CA VAL A 147 26.46 -6.69 3.55
C VAL A 147 26.55 -5.98 4.90
N ARG A 148 26.22 -4.67 4.95
CA ARG A 148 26.19 -3.91 6.21
C ARG A 148 25.22 -4.52 7.22
N TRP A 149 24.02 -4.90 6.74
CA TRP A 149 23.05 -5.56 7.58
C TRP A 149 23.55 -6.92 8.05
N ALA A 150 24.14 -7.72 7.16
CA ALA A 150 24.67 -9.05 7.48
C ALA A 150 25.79 -8.98 8.53
N ARG A 151 26.74 -8.04 8.40
CA ARG A 151 27.80 -7.84 9.38
C ARG A 151 27.28 -7.38 10.74
N LYS A 152 26.18 -6.62 10.77
CA LYS A 152 25.62 -6.11 12.02
C LYS A 152 24.72 -7.08 12.75
N PHE A 153 23.97 -7.91 12.03
CA PHE A 153 22.92 -8.75 12.62
C PHE A 153 23.12 -10.24 12.34
N PHE A 154 23.43 -10.63 11.10
CA PHE A 154 23.61 -12.02 10.73
C PHE A 154 24.90 -12.62 11.31
N LEU A 155 26.04 -11.97 11.12
CA LEU A 155 27.33 -12.47 11.62
C LEU A 155 27.36 -12.64 13.16
N PRO A 156 26.92 -11.68 13.98
CA PRO A 156 26.88 -11.86 15.43
C PRO A 156 25.94 -12.98 15.88
N ALA A 157 24.82 -13.21 15.19
CA ALA A 157 23.90 -14.30 15.50
C ALA A 157 24.53 -15.68 15.26
N HIS A 158 25.55 -15.76 14.41
CA HIS A 158 26.27 -17.00 14.05
C HIS A 158 27.68 -17.06 14.63
N ALA A 159 28.06 -16.17 15.54
CA ALA A 159 29.40 -16.11 16.11
C ALA A 159 29.79 -17.34 16.98
N GLY A 160 28.81 -18.12 17.42
CA GLY A 160 29.01 -19.34 18.22
C GLY A 160 29.15 -20.62 17.42
N LEU A 161 29.15 -20.55 16.08
CA LEU A 161 29.28 -21.75 15.24
C LEU A 161 30.61 -22.44 15.44
N THR A 162 30.57 -23.76 15.62
CA THR A 162 31.75 -24.62 15.76
C THR A 162 31.75 -25.74 14.72
N SER A 163 32.92 -26.26 14.41
CA SER A 163 33.09 -27.38 13.48
C SER A 163 33.90 -28.47 14.16
N ALA A 164 33.59 -29.72 13.83
CA ALA A 164 34.35 -30.89 14.30
C ALA A 164 35.77 -30.97 13.69
N ASP A 165 36.02 -30.23 12.60
CA ASP A 165 37.25 -30.28 11.79
C ASP A 165 38.28 -29.19 12.16
N GLU A 166 38.22 -28.63 13.36
CA GLU A 166 39.09 -27.50 13.82
C GLU A 166 38.98 -26.20 12.97
N ARG A 167 37.99 -26.10 12.09
CA ARG A 167 37.72 -24.86 11.34
C ARG A 167 36.93 -23.89 12.22
N ASP A 168 37.07 -22.62 11.91
CA ASP A 168 36.24 -21.57 12.48
C ASP A 168 35.23 -21.08 11.44
N PRO A 169 34.00 -21.63 11.41
CA PRO A 169 33.02 -21.26 10.42
C PRO A 169 32.64 -19.77 10.52
N ALA A 170 32.63 -19.18 11.71
CA ALA A 170 32.29 -17.77 11.90
C ALA A 170 33.36 -16.87 11.27
N ALA A 171 34.63 -17.22 11.42
CA ALA A 171 35.73 -16.49 10.76
C ALA A 171 35.69 -16.66 9.22
N GLU A 172 35.34 -17.85 8.71
CA GLU A 172 35.17 -18.05 7.26
C GLU A 172 34.00 -17.23 6.71
N ILE A 173 32.87 -17.15 7.43
CA ILE A 173 31.71 -16.30 7.07
C ILE A 173 32.12 -14.82 7.08
N ASP A 174 32.84 -14.35 8.11
CA ASP A 174 33.30 -12.95 8.18
C ASP A 174 34.22 -12.61 7.00
N ALA A 175 35.16 -13.48 6.64
CA ALA A 175 36.04 -13.28 5.50
C ALA A 175 35.27 -13.20 4.17
N LEU A 176 34.20 -13.99 3.99
CA LEU A 176 33.35 -13.93 2.81
C LEU A 176 32.52 -12.64 2.77
N LEU A 177 31.97 -12.21 3.90
CA LEU A 177 31.25 -10.93 3.99
C LEU A 177 32.20 -9.73 3.75
N GLN A 178 33.43 -9.80 4.25
CA GLN A 178 34.45 -8.79 3.96
C GLN A 178 34.82 -8.76 2.47
N THR A 179 34.94 -9.93 1.84
CA THR A 179 35.15 -10.02 0.38
C THR A 179 33.99 -9.39 -0.37
N ALA A 180 32.75 -9.69 0.01
CA ALA A 180 31.56 -9.09 -0.60
C ALA A 180 31.54 -7.55 -0.41
N GLU A 181 31.87 -7.06 0.80
CA GLU A 181 31.97 -5.62 1.07
C GLU A 181 32.98 -4.93 0.16
N THR A 182 34.17 -5.52 0.02
CA THR A 182 35.24 -4.99 -0.84
C THR A 182 34.83 -5.01 -2.33
N LEU A 183 34.12 -6.05 -2.78
CA LEU A 183 33.61 -6.15 -4.14
C LEU A 183 32.49 -5.12 -4.44
N ALA A 184 31.66 -4.82 -3.44
CA ALA A 184 30.58 -3.82 -3.56
C ALA A 184 31.13 -2.38 -3.46
N ASP A 185 32.18 -2.15 -2.67
CA ASP A 185 32.85 -0.84 -2.57
C ASP A 185 34.37 -0.97 -2.82
N PRO A 186 34.79 -1.02 -4.11
CA PRO A 186 36.21 -1.17 -4.46
C PRO A 186 37.10 0.01 -4.04
N SER A 187 36.51 1.12 -3.59
CA SER A 187 37.29 2.27 -3.11
C SER A 187 38.12 1.95 -1.86
N THR A 188 37.76 0.86 -1.17
CA THR A 188 38.46 0.40 0.05
C THR A 188 39.67 -0.47 -0.24
N ASP A 189 39.90 -0.91 -1.50
CA ASP A 189 41.01 -1.79 -1.90
C ASP A 189 41.60 -1.33 -3.27
N GLU A 190 42.83 -0.75 -3.23
CA GLU A 190 43.49 -0.19 -4.41
C GLU A 190 43.90 -1.27 -5.45
N ASP A 191 44.21 -2.49 -5.01
CA ASP A 191 44.58 -3.60 -5.89
C ASP A 191 43.35 -4.20 -6.57
N LEU A 192 42.22 -4.34 -5.85
CA LEU A 192 40.96 -4.75 -6.44
C LEU A 192 40.47 -3.71 -7.43
N ARG A 193 40.51 -2.41 -7.10
CA ARG A 193 40.14 -1.32 -8.00
C ARG A 193 40.94 -1.35 -9.31
N ARG A 194 42.25 -1.68 -9.26
CA ARG A 194 43.05 -1.88 -10.47
C ARG A 194 42.68 -3.11 -11.27
N SER A 195 42.19 -4.19 -10.60
CA SER A 195 41.86 -5.46 -11.27
C SER A 195 40.45 -5.50 -11.86
N VAL A 196 39.47 -4.84 -11.23
CA VAL A 196 38.03 -4.86 -11.62
C VAL A 196 37.65 -3.62 -12.40
N GLY A 197 38.44 -2.56 -12.36
CA GLY A 197 38.11 -1.25 -12.93
C GLY A 197 36.93 -0.63 -12.17
N ASP A 198 36.09 0.14 -12.90
CA ASP A 198 34.86 0.73 -12.32
C ASP A 198 33.65 -0.21 -12.39
N ALA A 199 33.81 -1.46 -12.85
CA ALA A 199 32.69 -2.40 -12.98
C ALA A 199 32.37 -3.08 -11.63
N PHE A 200 31.09 -3.15 -11.27
CA PHE A 200 30.63 -3.95 -10.13
C PHE A 200 30.65 -5.45 -10.51
N PRO A 201 31.54 -6.27 -9.89
CA PRO A 201 31.70 -7.67 -10.23
C PRO A 201 30.60 -8.54 -9.57
N VAL A 202 29.36 -8.39 -10.04
CA VAL A 202 28.15 -8.89 -9.39
C VAL A 202 28.17 -10.41 -9.16
N ASP A 203 28.69 -11.20 -10.11
CA ASP A 203 28.74 -12.68 -9.97
C ASP A 203 29.64 -13.12 -8.81
N ARG A 204 30.80 -12.48 -8.65
CA ARG A 204 31.71 -12.74 -7.54
C ARG A 204 31.15 -12.27 -6.21
N PHE A 205 30.46 -11.12 -6.22
CA PHE A 205 29.79 -10.56 -5.06
C PHE A 205 28.69 -11.50 -4.56
N VAL A 206 27.74 -11.90 -5.42
CA VAL A 206 26.65 -12.82 -5.08
C VAL A 206 27.21 -14.19 -4.70
N GLY A 207 28.28 -14.64 -5.38
CA GLY A 207 28.98 -15.89 -5.04
C GLY A 207 29.54 -15.92 -3.62
N ALA A 208 30.10 -14.81 -3.13
CA ALA A 208 30.60 -14.68 -1.75
C ALA A 208 29.46 -14.73 -0.72
N LEU A 209 28.36 -14.02 -0.97
CA LEU A 209 27.18 -14.05 -0.10
C LEU A 209 26.54 -15.44 -0.03
N ARG A 210 26.42 -16.13 -1.16
CA ARG A 210 25.89 -17.49 -1.25
C ARG A 210 26.75 -18.48 -0.45
N GLN A 211 28.07 -18.37 -0.57
CA GLN A 211 28.98 -19.23 0.22
C GLN A 211 28.85 -18.93 1.73
N ALA A 212 28.74 -17.67 2.15
CA ALA A 212 28.54 -17.31 3.55
C ALA A 212 27.24 -17.91 4.12
N ARG A 213 26.12 -17.80 3.36
CA ARG A 213 24.84 -18.42 3.70
C ARG A 213 24.94 -19.95 3.84
N ASP A 214 25.54 -20.58 2.85
CA ASP A 214 25.64 -22.05 2.82
C ASP A 214 26.55 -22.61 3.91
N LEU A 215 27.59 -21.88 4.31
CA LEU A 215 28.41 -22.21 5.49
C LEU A 215 27.60 -22.08 6.78
N ALA A 216 26.85 -20.98 6.95
CA ALA A 216 26.00 -20.80 8.11
C ALA A 216 24.95 -21.91 8.23
N TRP A 217 24.33 -22.30 7.12
CA TRP A 217 23.40 -23.42 7.09
C TRP A 217 24.09 -24.74 7.45
N LYS A 218 25.22 -25.02 6.81
CA LYS A 218 25.94 -26.30 7.00
C LYS A 218 26.35 -26.54 8.44
N TYR A 219 26.82 -25.51 9.14
CA TYR A 219 27.36 -25.63 10.50
C TYR A 219 26.40 -25.17 11.58
N GLY A 220 25.31 -24.45 11.23
CA GLY A 220 24.37 -23.85 12.16
C GLY A 220 22.93 -24.32 12.02
N GLU A 221 22.62 -25.36 11.23
CA GLU A 221 21.24 -25.77 10.98
C GLU A 221 20.46 -26.06 12.28
N GLU A 222 21.07 -26.73 13.28
CA GLU A 222 20.44 -27.01 14.56
C GLU A 222 20.10 -25.72 15.33
N ASP A 223 21.04 -24.77 15.38
CA ASP A 223 20.84 -23.47 16.03
C ASP A 223 19.81 -22.62 15.29
N ILE A 224 19.85 -22.61 13.95
CA ILE A 224 18.87 -21.91 13.10
C ILE A 224 17.45 -22.45 13.34
N ARG A 225 17.29 -23.76 13.51
CA ARG A 225 15.99 -24.37 13.76
C ARG A 225 15.49 -24.19 15.20
N SER A 226 16.40 -24.11 16.19
CA SER A 226 16.06 -24.12 17.61
C SER A 226 16.10 -22.75 18.29
N GLN A 227 16.90 -21.80 17.78
CA GLN A 227 17.08 -20.48 18.37
C GLN A 227 16.40 -19.38 17.54
N PRO A 228 15.33 -18.75 18.04
CA PRO A 228 14.53 -17.80 17.27
C PRO A 228 15.31 -16.62 16.69
N GLN A 229 16.26 -16.04 17.45
CA GLN A 229 17.09 -14.93 17.01
C GLN A 229 18.02 -15.32 15.86
N VAL A 230 18.61 -16.52 15.94
CA VAL A 230 19.47 -17.08 14.87
C VAL A 230 18.65 -17.36 13.63
N ARG A 231 17.45 -17.94 13.81
CA ARG A 231 16.50 -18.20 12.72
C ARG A 231 16.07 -16.90 12.03
N MET A 232 15.68 -15.88 12.79
CA MET A 232 15.29 -14.59 12.21
C MET A 232 16.42 -13.98 11.38
N ALA A 233 17.63 -13.94 11.91
CA ALA A 233 18.80 -13.41 11.20
C ALA A 233 19.14 -14.22 9.95
N PHE A 234 19.07 -15.57 10.05
CA PHE A 234 19.33 -16.46 8.92
C PHE A 234 18.29 -16.28 7.81
N THR A 235 17.00 -16.32 8.14
CA THR A 235 15.92 -16.26 7.13
C THR A 235 15.87 -14.93 6.39
N MET A 236 16.17 -13.83 7.06
CA MET A 236 16.32 -12.51 6.41
C MET A 236 17.51 -12.50 5.45
N PHE A 237 18.66 -13.07 5.85
CA PHE A 237 19.84 -13.16 5.00
C PHE A 237 19.64 -14.10 3.82
N ASP A 238 19.02 -15.27 4.05
CA ASP A 238 18.71 -16.24 3.01
C ASP A 238 17.75 -15.68 1.96
N THR A 239 16.71 -14.94 2.39
CA THR A 239 15.81 -14.21 1.48
C THR A 239 16.59 -13.23 0.60
N ALA A 240 17.46 -12.40 1.19
CA ALA A 240 18.25 -11.42 0.44
C ALA A 240 19.23 -12.08 -0.55
N VAL A 241 19.94 -13.16 -0.10
CA VAL A 241 20.91 -13.88 -0.94
C VAL A 241 20.23 -14.60 -2.09
N SER A 242 19.10 -15.26 -1.83
CA SER A 242 18.34 -15.95 -2.89
C SER A 242 17.75 -14.95 -3.89
N SER A 243 17.25 -13.81 -3.43
CA SER A 243 16.79 -12.72 -4.32
C SER A 243 17.91 -12.19 -5.20
N LEU A 244 19.08 -11.87 -4.64
CA LEU A 244 20.23 -11.39 -5.41
C LEU A 244 20.75 -12.46 -6.38
N THR A 245 20.71 -13.72 -5.99
CA THR A 245 21.09 -14.86 -6.86
C THR A 245 20.19 -14.91 -8.08
N GLY A 246 18.87 -14.90 -7.89
CA GLY A 246 17.91 -14.97 -8.97
C GLY A 246 17.92 -13.72 -9.87
N ILE A 247 18.09 -12.52 -9.32
CA ILE A 247 18.25 -11.28 -10.10
C ILE A 247 19.41 -11.42 -11.11
N VAL A 248 20.49 -12.11 -10.73
CA VAL A 248 21.65 -12.31 -11.60
C VAL A 248 21.45 -13.48 -12.56
N GLU A 249 20.99 -14.64 -12.07
CA GLU A 249 20.85 -15.87 -12.84
C GLU A 249 19.74 -15.77 -13.91
N ASP A 250 18.66 -15.04 -13.65
CA ASP A 250 17.53 -14.81 -14.57
C ASP A 250 17.65 -13.50 -15.37
N ASP A 251 18.83 -12.87 -15.37
CA ASP A 251 19.13 -11.61 -16.07
C ASP A 251 18.08 -10.48 -15.87
N VAL A 252 17.52 -10.38 -14.65
CA VAL A 252 16.55 -9.30 -14.32
C VAL A 252 17.13 -7.90 -14.60
N LEU A 253 18.47 -7.75 -14.56
CA LEU A 253 19.14 -6.50 -14.90
C LEU A 253 19.05 -6.14 -16.37
N GLY A 254 18.94 -7.14 -17.27
CA GLY A 254 18.80 -6.97 -18.72
C GLY A 254 17.33 -6.93 -19.15
N ASP A 255 16.56 -7.92 -18.70
CA ASP A 255 15.19 -8.14 -19.14
C ASP A 255 14.13 -7.41 -18.27
N GLY A 256 14.53 -6.93 -17.07
CA GLY A 256 13.64 -6.27 -16.11
C GLY A 256 12.90 -7.24 -15.21
N PHE A 257 12.25 -6.68 -14.19
CA PHE A 257 11.48 -7.47 -13.22
C PHE A 257 10.31 -8.26 -13.84
N ASP A 258 9.85 -7.84 -15.00
CA ASP A 258 8.79 -8.55 -15.74
C ASP A 258 9.18 -9.98 -16.14
N ALA A 259 10.44 -10.23 -16.36
CA ALA A 259 10.95 -11.54 -16.76
C ALA A 259 10.61 -12.64 -15.73
N VAL A 260 10.40 -12.28 -14.48
CA VAL A 260 10.12 -13.23 -13.40
C VAL A 260 8.71 -13.11 -12.81
N ASN A 261 7.82 -12.31 -13.42
CA ASN A 261 6.44 -12.15 -12.95
C ASN A 261 5.53 -13.36 -13.21
N ASP A 262 5.98 -14.35 -13.98
CA ASP A 262 5.27 -15.62 -14.13
C ASP A 262 5.56 -16.61 -12.98
N TRP A 263 6.55 -16.31 -12.15
CA TRP A 263 6.87 -17.07 -10.96
C TRP A 263 6.15 -16.55 -9.70
N GLU A 264 5.68 -17.48 -8.87
CA GLU A 264 5.32 -17.18 -7.49
C GLU A 264 6.59 -16.91 -6.67
N LEU A 265 6.57 -15.92 -5.76
CA LEU A 265 7.77 -15.45 -5.06
C LEU A 265 8.53 -16.56 -4.32
N CYS A 266 7.84 -17.36 -3.51
CA CYS A 266 8.51 -18.42 -2.74
C CYS A 266 9.01 -19.54 -3.65
N ASP A 267 8.30 -19.90 -4.71
CA ASP A 267 8.74 -20.90 -5.69
C ASP A 267 10.01 -20.42 -6.41
N TRP A 268 10.06 -19.13 -6.75
CA TRP A 268 11.23 -18.52 -7.36
C TRP A 268 12.43 -18.47 -6.39
N LEU A 269 12.20 -18.10 -5.13
CA LEU A 269 13.26 -18.12 -4.11
C LEU A 269 13.82 -19.52 -3.88
N VAL A 270 12.97 -20.56 -3.86
CA VAL A 270 13.38 -21.97 -3.78
C VAL A 270 14.24 -22.36 -4.98
N HIS A 271 13.83 -21.95 -6.19
CA HIS A 271 14.61 -22.18 -7.42
C HIS A 271 16.04 -21.62 -7.29
N HIS A 272 16.21 -20.48 -6.64
CA HIS A 272 17.49 -19.82 -6.39
C HIS A 272 18.13 -20.16 -5.04
N GLY A 273 17.72 -21.26 -4.42
CA GLY A 273 18.39 -21.94 -3.31
C GLY A 273 18.01 -21.48 -1.92
N ALA A 274 16.88 -20.77 -1.74
CA ALA A 274 16.32 -20.48 -0.43
C ALA A 274 16.04 -21.76 0.35
N LYS A 275 16.28 -21.72 1.67
CA LYS A 275 16.13 -22.90 2.53
C LYS A 275 14.69 -23.06 3.00
N GLU A 276 14.28 -24.32 3.26
CA GLU A 276 12.93 -24.64 3.76
C GLU A 276 12.54 -23.83 5.02
N VAL A 277 13.50 -23.57 5.92
CA VAL A 277 13.27 -22.76 7.11
C VAL A 277 12.83 -21.31 6.80
N THR A 278 13.15 -20.82 5.61
CA THR A 278 12.80 -19.49 5.12
C THR A 278 11.45 -19.49 4.43
N VAL A 279 11.26 -20.37 3.47
CA VAL A 279 10.05 -20.39 2.62
C VAL A 279 8.89 -21.18 3.22
N GLY A 280 9.15 -22.04 4.23
CA GLY A 280 8.15 -22.94 4.81
C GLY A 280 7.73 -24.06 3.86
N ARG A 281 7.00 -25.04 4.37
CA ARG A 281 6.27 -26.05 3.57
C ARG A 281 4.85 -25.62 3.27
N THR A 282 4.33 -24.76 4.11
CA THR A 282 3.02 -24.10 3.95
C THR A 282 3.17 -22.61 4.16
N PRO A 283 2.22 -21.79 3.69
CA PRO A 283 2.26 -20.34 3.93
C PRO A 283 2.41 -19.93 5.40
N GLU A 284 1.78 -20.68 6.32
CA GLU A 284 1.85 -20.43 7.76
C GLU A 284 3.24 -20.71 8.36
N GLU A 285 4.02 -21.61 7.76
CA GLU A 285 5.39 -21.94 8.19
C GLU A 285 6.44 -20.98 7.63
N ARG A 286 6.08 -20.07 6.73
CA ARG A 286 7.01 -19.10 6.15
C ARG A 286 7.66 -18.26 7.25
N ALA A 287 8.92 -17.92 7.06
CA ALA A 287 9.59 -16.98 7.95
C ALA A 287 8.87 -15.64 8.01
N PRO A 288 8.87 -14.92 9.15
CA PRO A 288 8.12 -13.67 9.32
C PRO A 288 8.42 -12.60 8.26
N VAL A 289 9.66 -12.53 7.78
CA VAL A 289 10.03 -11.59 6.70
C VAL A 289 9.26 -11.88 5.41
N LEU A 290 9.07 -13.14 5.05
CA LEU A 290 8.29 -13.50 3.86
C LEU A 290 6.79 -13.33 4.12
N ARG A 291 6.27 -13.82 5.27
CA ARG A 291 4.86 -13.61 5.61
C ARG A 291 4.47 -12.15 5.52
N SER A 292 5.28 -11.24 6.10
CA SER A 292 4.99 -9.81 6.07
C SER A 292 4.89 -9.21 4.65
N ILE A 293 5.56 -9.81 3.65
CA ILE A 293 5.40 -9.39 2.25
C ILE A 293 4.01 -9.72 1.73
N TYR A 294 3.53 -10.94 2.01
CA TYR A 294 2.17 -11.36 1.61
C TYR A 294 1.10 -10.58 2.37
N ASP A 295 1.31 -10.33 3.67
CA ASP A 295 0.38 -9.58 4.53
C ASP A 295 0.21 -8.13 4.02
N VAL A 296 1.32 -7.44 3.77
CA VAL A 296 1.30 -6.05 3.26
C VAL A 296 0.67 -5.95 1.87
N ALA A 297 0.88 -6.96 1.02
CA ALA A 297 0.30 -7.03 -0.32
C ALA A 297 -1.10 -7.65 -0.35
N PHE A 298 -1.64 -8.08 0.80
CA PHE A 298 -2.85 -8.91 0.88
C PHE A 298 -2.80 -10.11 -0.08
N GLY A 299 -1.63 -10.69 -0.28
CA GLY A 299 -1.29 -11.66 -1.32
C GLY A 299 -1.97 -13.03 -1.18
N TYR A 300 -3.24 -13.05 -0.78
CA TYR A 300 -4.07 -14.22 -0.47
C TYR A 300 -5.33 -14.23 -1.33
N PRO A 301 -5.28 -14.76 -2.56
CA PRO A 301 -6.47 -14.91 -3.40
C PRO A 301 -7.64 -15.55 -2.64
N GLU A 302 -8.85 -15.02 -2.85
CA GLU A 302 -10.08 -15.41 -2.15
C GLU A 302 -10.04 -15.21 -0.62
N GLY A 303 -9.05 -14.47 -0.10
CA GLY A 303 -8.81 -14.32 1.34
C GLY A 303 -8.33 -15.61 2.03
N ASP A 304 -7.82 -16.56 1.25
CA ASP A 304 -7.37 -17.87 1.75
C ASP A 304 -5.83 -17.92 1.79
N ILE A 305 -5.28 -17.98 3.00
CA ILE A 305 -3.84 -18.04 3.26
C ILE A 305 -3.18 -19.22 2.53
N ALA A 306 -3.88 -20.35 2.43
CA ALA A 306 -3.37 -21.52 1.71
C ALA A 306 -3.17 -21.27 0.20
N LYS A 307 -3.76 -20.19 -0.34
CA LYS A 307 -3.63 -19.76 -1.74
C LYS A 307 -2.65 -18.61 -1.93
N ALA A 308 -1.78 -18.35 -0.96
CA ALA A 308 -0.81 -17.26 -1.00
C ALA A 308 -0.07 -17.21 -2.34
N ASN A 309 -0.13 -16.07 -3.04
CA ASN A 309 0.44 -15.90 -4.37
C ASN A 309 0.75 -14.43 -4.66
N VAL A 310 2.04 -14.14 -4.85
CA VAL A 310 2.54 -12.82 -5.26
C VAL A 310 3.58 -13.03 -6.36
N ALA A 311 3.49 -12.29 -7.44
CA ALA A 311 4.45 -12.33 -8.55
C ALA A 311 5.85 -11.93 -8.08
N ALA A 312 6.86 -12.72 -8.41
CA ALA A 312 8.23 -12.52 -7.93
C ALA A 312 8.81 -11.16 -8.35
N GLY A 313 8.61 -10.75 -9.60
CA GLY A 313 9.12 -9.45 -10.10
C GLY A 313 8.50 -8.26 -9.38
N THR A 314 7.18 -8.27 -9.16
CA THR A 314 6.48 -7.24 -8.38
C THR A 314 6.99 -7.21 -6.93
N ALA A 315 7.06 -8.37 -6.27
CA ALA A 315 7.55 -8.46 -4.89
C ALA A 315 8.99 -7.97 -4.74
N LEU A 316 9.88 -8.31 -5.68
CA LEU A 316 11.28 -7.85 -5.68
C LEU A 316 11.38 -6.34 -5.88
N THR A 317 10.58 -5.76 -6.81
CA THR A 317 10.50 -4.32 -7.02
C THR A 317 10.13 -3.61 -5.72
N ASP A 318 9.06 -4.06 -5.07
CA ASP A 318 8.55 -3.44 -3.85
C ASP A 318 9.53 -3.62 -2.67
N LEU A 319 10.12 -4.82 -2.52
CA LEU A 319 11.11 -5.10 -1.48
C LEU A 319 12.36 -4.22 -1.60
N ILE A 320 12.92 -4.12 -2.81
CA ILE A 320 14.13 -3.31 -3.04
C ILE A 320 13.82 -1.84 -2.79
N ARG A 321 12.70 -1.34 -3.29
CA ARG A 321 12.28 0.06 -3.06
C ARG A 321 11.99 0.32 -1.58
N LEU A 322 11.31 -0.60 -0.90
CA LEU A 322 10.99 -0.48 0.52
C LEU A 322 12.26 -0.50 1.40
N ALA A 323 13.19 -1.41 1.14
CA ALA A 323 14.35 -1.59 2.01
C ALA A 323 15.51 -0.62 1.70
N PHE A 324 15.67 -0.20 0.44
CA PHE A 324 16.83 0.57 -0.03
C PHE A 324 16.47 1.87 -0.75
N GLY A 325 15.21 2.00 -1.21
CA GLY A 325 14.72 3.15 -1.96
C GLY A 325 13.96 4.19 -1.16
N TYR A 326 13.67 3.96 0.13
CA TYR A 326 12.88 4.89 0.94
C TYR A 326 13.61 6.21 1.22
N ARG A 327 12.82 7.28 1.44
CA ARG A 327 13.28 8.63 1.78
C ARG A 327 12.85 8.98 3.21
N GLY A 328 13.79 9.47 4.02
CA GLY A 328 13.56 9.80 5.42
C GLY A 328 13.33 8.58 6.28
N SER A 329 12.09 8.15 6.40
CA SER A 329 11.64 6.95 7.12
C SER A 329 11.12 5.89 6.17
N VAL A 330 11.10 4.61 6.61
CA VAL A 330 10.63 3.49 5.78
C VAL A 330 9.14 3.61 5.47
N PHE A 331 8.35 4.10 6.43
CA PHE A 331 6.94 4.44 6.19
C PHE A 331 6.52 5.65 7.04
N TYR A 332 5.32 6.15 6.76
CA TYR A 332 4.76 7.35 7.37
C TYR A 332 3.30 7.10 7.74
N LYS A 333 2.94 7.55 8.96
CA LYS A 333 1.55 7.64 9.41
C LYS A 333 1.01 9.03 9.13
N MET A 334 -0.24 9.12 8.74
CA MET A 334 -0.95 10.38 8.57
C MET A 334 -1.40 10.92 9.93
N ASN A 335 -1.28 12.24 10.13
CA ASN A 335 -1.64 12.90 11.39
C ASN A 335 -3.12 13.29 11.48
N ALA A 336 -3.94 12.76 10.58
CA ALA A 336 -5.40 12.73 10.56
C ALA A 336 -5.85 11.57 9.67
N GLY A 337 -7.14 11.42 9.36
CA GLY A 337 -7.62 10.40 8.43
C GLY A 337 -7.07 10.59 7.02
N MET A 338 -6.95 9.52 6.23
CA MET A 338 -6.49 9.62 4.85
C MET A 338 -7.37 10.56 4.02
N GLY A 339 -8.67 10.58 4.27
CA GLY A 339 -9.58 11.57 3.69
C GLY A 339 -9.13 13.00 3.94
N ASP A 340 -8.75 13.31 5.18
CA ASP A 340 -8.39 14.66 5.60
C ASP A 340 -6.99 15.08 5.14
N VAL A 341 -6.04 14.13 5.10
CA VAL A 341 -4.64 14.39 4.77
C VAL A 341 -4.36 14.35 3.27
N VAL A 342 -5.08 13.52 2.52
CA VAL A 342 -4.84 13.29 1.09
C VAL A 342 -5.96 13.89 0.24
N PHE A 343 -7.19 13.49 0.48
CA PHE A 343 -8.31 13.83 -0.42
C PHE A 343 -8.90 15.22 -0.19
N ALA A 344 -8.91 15.73 1.04
CA ALA A 344 -9.34 17.11 1.28
C ALA A 344 -8.38 18.13 0.64
N PRO A 345 -7.03 18.02 0.78
CA PRO A 345 -6.11 18.89 0.05
C PRO A 345 -6.28 18.86 -1.47
N PHE A 346 -6.41 17.67 -2.08
CA PHE A 346 -6.67 17.60 -3.52
C PHE A 346 -8.00 18.26 -3.90
N TYR A 347 -9.08 17.99 -3.16
CA TYR A 347 -10.38 18.61 -3.41
C TYR A 347 -10.31 20.13 -3.37
N GLU A 348 -9.70 20.69 -2.31
CA GLU A 348 -9.60 22.15 -2.14
C GLU A 348 -8.81 22.80 -3.28
N VAL A 349 -7.64 22.24 -3.63
CA VAL A 349 -6.81 22.76 -4.74
C VAL A 349 -7.52 22.62 -6.08
N LEU A 350 -8.09 21.47 -6.37
CA LEU A 350 -8.76 21.22 -7.64
C LEU A 350 -9.99 22.10 -7.81
N LYS A 351 -10.79 22.29 -6.74
CA LYS A 351 -11.93 23.21 -6.71
C LYS A 351 -11.47 24.67 -6.98
N ALA A 352 -10.39 25.09 -6.32
CA ALA A 352 -9.81 26.44 -6.55
C ALA A 352 -9.30 26.62 -7.98
N ARG A 353 -8.84 25.54 -8.65
CA ARG A 353 -8.44 25.54 -10.06
C ARG A 353 -9.61 25.41 -11.05
N GLY A 354 -10.85 25.34 -10.56
CA GLY A 354 -12.08 25.32 -11.37
C GLY A 354 -12.50 23.93 -11.84
N VAL A 355 -11.99 22.85 -11.23
CA VAL A 355 -12.51 21.49 -11.43
C VAL A 355 -13.93 21.43 -10.87
N ARG A 356 -14.85 20.85 -11.64
CA ARG A 356 -16.20 20.56 -11.17
C ARG A 356 -16.24 19.17 -10.54
N PHE A 357 -16.89 19.07 -9.38
CA PHE A 357 -17.14 17.82 -8.68
C PHE A 357 -18.62 17.53 -8.68
N GLU A 358 -19.01 16.46 -9.34
CA GLU A 358 -20.37 15.97 -9.42
C GLU A 358 -20.49 14.76 -8.47
N PHE A 359 -20.73 15.05 -7.18
CA PHE A 359 -21.03 14.04 -6.17
C PHE A 359 -22.40 13.42 -6.41
N PHE A 360 -22.64 12.23 -5.88
CA PHE A 360 -23.86 11.45 -6.10
C PHE A 360 -24.12 11.16 -7.58
N HIS A 361 -23.07 10.99 -8.37
CA HIS A 361 -23.16 10.61 -9.77
C HIS A 361 -22.49 9.25 -10.00
N ALA A 362 -23.30 8.21 -10.14
CA ALA A 362 -22.87 6.86 -10.41
C ALA A 362 -22.66 6.63 -11.90
N VAL A 363 -21.48 6.25 -12.33
CA VAL A 363 -21.22 5.79 -13.70
C VAL A 363 -21.89 4.44 -13.90
N THR A 364 -22.66 4.30 -14.98
CA THR A 364 -23.41 3.07 -15.25
C THR A 364 -23.05 2.41 -16.57
N ASP A 365 -22.46 3.15 -17.52
CA ASP A 365 -22.00 2.59 -18.77
C ASP A 365 -20.97 3.51 -19.46
N VAL A 366 -19.96 2.90 -20.10
CA VAL A 366 -18.98 3.58 -20.97
C VAL A 366 -19.10 2.97 -22.36
N ARG A 367 -19.58 3.76 -23.32
CA ARG A 367 -19.85 3.30 -24.69
C ARG A 367 -18.80 3.79 -25.68
N LEU A 368 -18.36 2.88 -26.52
CA LEU A 368 -17.48 3.19 -27.63
C LEU A 368 -18.27 3.60 -28.90
N SER A 369 -17.60 4.28 -29.81
CA SER A 369 -18.04 4.47 -31.18
C SER A 369 -18.28 3.12 -31.88
N ASP A 370 -19.00 3.13 -33.00
CA ASP A 370 -19.31 1.91 -33.75
C ASP A 370 -18.07 1.13 -34.18
N ASP A 371 -17.00 1.83 -34.52
CA ASP A 371 -15.70 1.26 -34.89
C ASP A 371 -14.82 0.86 -33.68
N GLY A 372 -15.26 1.13 -32.46
CA GLY A 372 -14.55 0.79 -31.22
C GLY A 372 -13.33 1.67 -30.94
N SER A 373 -13.04 2.70 -31.75
CA SER A 373 -11.81 3.47 -31.67
C SER A 373 -11.77 4.46 -30.49
N ARG A 374 -12.92 4.93 -30.03
CA ARG A 374 -13.03 5.96 -28.98
C ARG A 374 -14.29 5.84 -28.15
N VAL A 375 -14.28 6.39 -26.94
CA VAL A 375 -15.49 6.62 -26.15
C VAL A 375 -16.35 7.67 -26.84
N SER A 376 -17.60 7.33 -27.13
CA SER A 376 -18.60 8.25 -27.69
C SER A 376 -19.49 8.86 -26.61
N GLU A 377 -19.85 8.07 -25.59
CA GLU A 377 -20.79 8.46 -24.54
C GLU A 377 -20.46 7.78 -23.21
N VAL A 378 -20.76 8.46 -22.13
CA VAL A 378 -20.73 7.90 -20.76
C VAL A 378 -22.08 8.12 -20.14
N ASP A 379 -22.74 7.04 -19.69
CA ASP A 379 -23.97 7.13 -18.93
C ASP A 379 -23.66 7.24 -17.44
N VAL A 380 -24.30 8.20 -16.82
CA VAL A 380 -24.26 8.38 -15.36
C VAL A 380 -25.68 8.48 -14.81
N VAL A 381 -25.82 8.09 -13.55
CA VAL A 381 -27.08 8.26 -12.82
C VAL A 381 -26.84 9.23 -11.69
N ARG A 382 -27.56 10.34 -11.70
CA ARG A 382 -27.61 11.24 -10.58
C ARG A 382 -28.50 10.61 -9.50
N GLN A 383 -27.89 10.22 -8.38
CA GLN A 383 -28.52 9.44 -7.32
C GLN A 383 -29.51 10.25 -6.47
N VAL A 384 -29.33 11.57 -6.42
CA VAL A 384 -30.18 12.51 -5.69
C VAL A 384 -30.20 13.86 -6.39
N ASP A 385 -31.36 14.52 -6.45
CA ASP A 385 -31.49 15.89 -6.97
C ASP A 385 -31.25 16.90 -5.85
N LEU A 386 -30.28 17.76 -6.05
CA LEU A 386 -29.87 18.80 -5.09
C LEU A 386 -30.29 20.16 -5.55
N GLU A 387 -30.73 21.02 -4.63
CA GLU A 387 -31.07 22.42 -4.92
C GLU A 387 -29.82 23.29 -5.13
N GLN A 388 -28.73 22.94 -4.46
CA GLN A 388 -27.43 23.60 -4.53
C GLN A 388 -26.31 22.54 -4.71
N PRO A 389 -25.16 22.91 -5.27
CA PRO A 389 -24.00 22.02 -5.31
C PRO A 389 -23.63 21.51 -3.91
N TYR A 390 -23.33 20.21 -3.80
CA TYR A 390 -22.93 19.61 -2.53
C TYR A 390 -21.54 20.07 -2.10
N GLU A 391 -21.43 20.53 -0.86
CA GLU A 391 -20.16 20.88 -0.21
C GLU A 391 -19.77 19.75 0.75
N PRO A 392 -18.81 18.90 0.39
CA PRO A 392 -18.61 17.63 1.08
C PRO A 392 -17.84 17.73 2.39
N LEU A 393 -17.08 18.83 2.59
CA LEU A 393 -16.23 18.98 3.78
C LEU A 393 -16.96 19.77 4.86
N TYR A 394 -16.66 19.43 6.11
CA TYR A 394 -17.08 20.20 7.27
C TYR A 394 -15.89 20.39 8.23
N ASP A 395 -15.94 21.46 9.01
CA ASP A 395 -14.88 21.82 9.93
C ASP A 395 -14.95 21.02 11.23
N VAL A 396 -13.86 20.29 11.55
CA VAL A 396 -13.67 19.58 12.81
C VAL A 396 -12.71 20.38 13.70
N PRO A 397 -13.10 20.76 14.92
CA PRO A 397 -12.17 21.39 15.88
C PRO A 397 -10.96 20.49 16.13
N VAL A 398 -9.79 21.08 16.43
CA VAL A 398 -8.60 20.32 16.80
C VAL A 398 -8.01 20.82 18.13
N GLU A 399 -7.34 19.92 18.84
CA GLU A 399 -6.65 20.29 20.08
C GLU A 399 -5.56 21.33 19.77
N GLY A 400 -5.51 22.38 20.60
CA GLY A 400 -4.60 23.51 20.39
C GLY A 400 -5.23 24.68 19.63
N GLY A 401 -6.46 24.53 19.13
CA GLY A 401 -7.25 25.56 18.43
C GLY A 401 -7.26 25.43 16.92
N GLY A 402 -8.23 26.08 16.28
CA GLY A 402 -8.49 25.98 14.85
C GLY A 402 -9.37 24.79 14.48
N THR A 403 -9.56 24.59 13.17
CA THR A 403 -10.37 23.51 12.58
C THR A 403 -9.63 22.83 11.45
N LEU A 404 -10.06 21.61 11.10
CA LEU A 404 -9.65 20.89 9.90
C LEU A 404 -10.88 20.67 9.00
N PRO A 405 -10.77 20.92 7.69
CA PRO A 405 -11.78 20.48 6.73
C PRO A 405 -11.70 18.98 6.57
N CYS A 406 -12.76 18.26 6.95
CA CYS A 406 -12.80 16.80 7.02
C CYS A 406 -13.98 16.24 6.23
N TRP A 407 -13.81 15.02 5.71
CA TRP A 407 -14.88 14.24 5.11
C TRP A 407 -15.74 13.60 6.21
N PRO A 408 -17.08 13.67 6.13
CA PRO A 408 -17.95 12.95 7.05
C PRO A 408 -18.03 11.46 6.69
N SER A 409 -18.27 10.61 7.67
CA SER A 409 -18.50 9.16 7.47
C SER A 409 -19.84 8.84 6.81
N GLU A 410 -20.78 9.79 6.89
CA GLU A 410 -22.09 9.78 6.22
C GLU A 410 -22.29 11.09 5.46
N PRO A 411 -23.19 11.15 4.48
CA PRO A 411 -23.52 12.41 3.82
C PRO A 411 -23.90 13.51 4.82
N LEU A 412 -23.61 14.75 4.49
CA LEU A 412 -24.12 15.90 5.23
C LEU A 412 -25.62 16.01 4.93
N TRP A 413 -26.41 15.27 5.71
CA TRP A 413 -27.85 15.09 5.51
C TRP A 413 -28.64 16.40 5.44
N GLU A 414 -28.12 17.46 6.05
CA GLU A 414 -28.68 18.82 6.01
C GLU A 414 -28.63 19.47 4.63
N GLN A 415 -27.83 18.94 3.70
CA GLN A 415 -27.75 19.40 2.31
C GLN A 415 -28.59 18.56 1.35
N LEU A 416 -29.19 17.46 1.84
CA LEU A 416 -29.93 16.52 1.02
C LEU A 416 -31.45 16.65 1.29
N PRO A 417 -32.29 16.28 0.32
CA PRO A 417 -33.74 16.16 0.56
C PRO A 417 -34.07 15.15 1.65
N ASP A 418 -35.16 15.38 2.37
CA ASP A 418 -35.57 14.52 3.49
C ASP A 418 -35.80 13.04 3.10
N ASP A 419 -36.25 12.78 1.89
CA ASP A 419 -36.50 11.44 1.35
C ASP A 419 -35.22 10.68 0.98
N ALA A 420 -34.09 11.37 0.94
CA ALA A 420 -32.77 10.77 0.71
C ALA A 420 -32.15 10.22 2.00
N ARG A 421 -32.67 10.64 3.18
CA ARG A 421 -32.08 10.30 4.49
C ARG A 421 -32.04 8.79 4.73
N GLY A 422 -30.86 8.31 5.13
CA GLY A 422 -30.60 6.89 5.43
C GLY A 422 -30.35 6.02 4.19
N ARG A 423 -30.32 6.59 2.97
CA ARG A 423 -29.87 5.84 1.77
C ARG A 423 -28.36 5.64 1.81
N ASN A 424 -27.91 4.47 1.40
CA ASN A 424 -26.49 4.21 1.15
C ASN A 424 -26.15 4.54 -0.30
N PHE A 425 -25.55 5.70 -0.53
CA PHE A 425 -25.18 6.16 -1.87
C PHE A 425 -23.89 5.50 -2.40
N GLU A 426 -23.15 4.77 -1.58
CA GLU A 426 -21.97 3.97 -1.98
C GLU A 426 -22.36 2.50 -2.30
N ASP A 427 -23.63 2.13 -2.17
CA ASP A 427 -24.13 0.80 -2.51
C ASP A 427 -24.18 0.59 -4.03
N GLU A 428 -23.25 -0.18 -4.55
CA GLU A 428 -23.14 -0.47 -5.99
C GLU A 428 -24.36 -1.23 -6.55
N SER A 429 -25.12 -1.92 -5.74
CA SER A 429 -26.36 -2.58 -6.19
C SER A 429 -27.45 -1.58 -6.58
N GLN A 430 -27.36 -0.35 -6.12
CA GLN A 430 -28.34 0.73 -6.32
C GLN A 430 -27.89 1.80 -7.32
N ILE A 431 -26.75 1.66 -7.98
CA ILE A 431 -26.16 2.67 -8.88
C ILE A 431 -27.08 3.10 -10.04
N ARG A 432 -28.05 2.28 -10.41
CA ARG A 432 -29.01 2.57 -11.50
C ARG A 432 -30.28 3.28 -11.02
N GLN A 433 -30.37 3.63 -9.73
CA GLN A 433 -31.52 4.34 -9.16
C GLN A 433 -31.28 5.85 -9.16
N GLY A 434 -32.09 6.60 -9.92
CA GLY A 434 -32.01 8.06 -10.02
C GLY A 434 -32.26 8.58 -11.43
N THR A 435 -31.82 9.80 -11.67
CA THR A 435 -31.97 10.48 -12.97
C THR A 435 -30.83 10.13 -13.91
N LYS A 436 -31.14 9.55 -15.05
CA LYS A 436 -30.14 9.20 -16.08
C LYS A 436 -29.68 10.43 -16.84
N LEU A 437 -28.38 10.51 -17.05
CA LEU A 437 -27.71 11.52 -17.85
C LEU A 437 -26.73 10.81 -18.80
N THR A 438 -26.56 11.37 -20.00
CA THR A 438 -25.55 10.91 -20.96
C THR A 438 -24.57 12.04 -21.22
N LEU A 439 -23.30 11.75 -21.07
CA LEU A 439 -22.18 12.67 -21.27
C LEU A 439 -21.51 12.37 -22.60
N SER A 440 -20.99 13.39 -23.28
CA SER A 440 -20.16 13.25 -24.48
C SER A 440 -18.84 13.99 -24.26
N PRO A 441 -17.92 13.42 -23.48
CA PRO A 441 -16.62 14.02 -23.19
C PRO A 441 -15.65 13.86 -24.37
N ASP A 442 -14.68 14.77 -24.49
CA ASP A 442 -13.60 14.66 -25.46
C ASP A 442 -12.58 13.59 -25.02
N ALA A 443 -12.35 13.45 -23.71
CA ALA A 443 -11.50 12.43 -23.10
C ALA A 443 -12.08 11.93 -21.77
N VAL A 444 -11.74 10.68 -21.42
CA VAL A 444 -12.19 9.99 -20.21
C VAL A 444 -10.97 9.47 -19.44
N VAL A 445 -10.86 9.86 -18.17
CA VAL A 445 -9.96 9.24 -17.19
C VAL A 445 -10.79 8.24 -16.39
N LEU A 446 -10.52 6.94 -16.60
CA LEU A 446 -11.28 5.83 -16.00
C LEU A 446 -10.62 5.41 -14.69
N GLY A 447 -11.05 5.99 -13.57
CA GLY A 447 -10.52 5.74 -12.24
C GLY A 447 -11.45 4.93 -11.32
N ILE A 448 -12.38 4.20 -11.92
CA ILE A 448 -13.23 3.22 -11.21
C ILE A 448 -12.40 1.99 -10.88
N SER A 449 -12.59 1.44 -9.67
CA SER A 449 -11.89 0.24 -9.23
C SER A 449 -12.13 -0.96 -10.15
N VAL A 450 -11.08 -1.74 -10.41
CA VAL A 450 -11.09 -2.83 -11.40
C VAL A 450 -12.24 -3.83 -11.19
N ALA A 451 -12.61 -4.15 -9.95
CA ALA A 451 -13.69 -5.11 -9.67
C ALA A 451 -15.08 -4.57 -10.00
N SER A 452 -15.27 -3.24 -10.12
CA SER A 452 -16.55 -2.63 -10.53
C SER A 452 -16.65 -2.44 -12.06
N LEU A 453 -15.53 -2.48 -12.79
CA LEU A 453 -15.49 -2.23 -14.25
C LEU A 453 -16.36 -3.19 -15.09
N PRO A 454 -16.47 -4.48 -14.77
CA PRO A 454 -17.36 -5.39 -15.51
C PRO A 454 -18.82 -4.92 -15.55
N GLY A 455 -19.27 -4.20 -14.52
CA GLY A 455 -20.64 -3.67 -14.42
C GLY A 455 -20.88 -2.38 -15.21
N VAL A 456 -19.81 -1.66 -15.60
CA VAL A 456 -19.89 -0.32 -16.21
C VAL A 456 -19.15 -0.17 -17.54
N CYS A 457 -18.36 -1.16 -17.94
CA CYS A 457 -17.56 -1.13 -19.19
C CYS A 457 -17.92 -2.28 -20.15
N THR A 458 -19.18 -2.70 -20.21
CA THR A 458 -19.62 -3.88 -20.99
C THR A 458 -19.33 -3.72 -22.48
N ASP A 459 -19.51 -2.53 -23.04
CA ASP A 459 -19.23 -2.26 -24.46
C ASP A 459 -17.71 -2.23 -24.74
N VAL A 460 -16.91 -1.67 -23.82
CA VAL A 460 -15.44 -1.68 -23.93
C VAL A 460 -14.91 -3.11 -23.89
N ILE A 461 -15.40 -3.95 -22.97
CA ILE A 461 -15.04 -5.37 -22.87
C ILE A 461 -15.37 -6.11 -24.17
N ALA A 462 -16.55 -5.85 -24.73
CA ALA A 462 -17.01 -6.53 -25.96
C ALA A 462 -16.19 -6.15 -27.21
N LYS A 463 -15.64 -4.93 -27.26
CA LYS A 463 -14.97 -4.37 -28.45
C LYS A 463 -13.44 -4.29 -28.33
N ASN A 464 -12.86 -4.50 -27.13
CA ASN A 464 -11.43 -4.40 -26.90
C ASN A 464 -10.88 -5.62 -26.17
N GLU A 465 -10.14 -6.45 -26.87
CA GLU A 465 -9.61 -7.73 -26.36
C GLU A 465 -8.57 -7.52 -25.23
N ALA A 466 -7.72 -6.49 -25.34
CA ALA A 466 -6.71 -6.21 -24.31
C ALA A 466 -7.35 -5.81 -22.98
N PHE A 467 -8.38 -4.96 -23.03
CA PHE A 467 -9.13 -4.58 -21.84
C PHE A 467 -9.92 -5.75 -21.25
N ALA A 468 -10.58 -6.55 -22.10
CA ALA A 468 -11.29 -7.75 -21.66
C ALA A 468 -10.32 -8.73 -20.94
N LYS A 469 -9.13 -8.95 -21.53
CA LYS A 469 -8.11 -9.82 -20.95
C LYS A 469 -7.58 -9.30 -19.61
N ALA A 470 -7.34 -7.99 -19.49
CA ALA A 470 -6.92 -7.37 -18.25
C ALA A 470 -7.94 -7.59 -17.13
N LEU A 471 -9.24 -7.43 -17.41
CA LEU A 471 -10.30 -7.67 -16.42
C LEU A 471 -10.50 -9.15 -16.08
N GLU A 472 -10.36 -10.05 -17.06
CA GLU A 472 -10.43 -11.50 -16.84
C GLU A 472 -9.32 -12.00 -15.92
N THR A 473 -8.12 -11.42 -16.03
CA THR A 473 -6.94 -11.83 -15.25
C THR A 473 -6.79 -11.07 -13.93
N ALA A 474 -7.49 -9.95 -13.76
CA ALA A 474 -7.43 -9.16 -12.54
C ALA A 474 -7.97 -9.97 -11.34
N VAL A 475 -7.16 -10.08 -10.31
CA VAL A 475 -7.54 -10.74 -9.07
C VAL A 475 -7.71 -9.67 -7.99
N THR A 476 -8.82 -9.74 -7.27
CA THR A 476 -9.09 -8.84 -6.13
C THR A 476 -9.48 -9.65 -4.91
N VAL A 477 -9.28 -9.08 -3.73
CA VAL A 477 -9.60 -9.72 -2.47
C VAL A 477 -10.44 -8.81 -1.57
N ARG A 478 -11.33 -9.41 -0.77
CA ARG A 478 -11.99 -8.75 0.34
C ARG A 478 -11.00 -8.51 1.46
N THR A 479 -11.10 -7.36 2.11
CA THR A 479 -10.34 -7.04 3.32
C THR A 479 -11.26 -6.75 4.48
N GLN A 480 -10.73 -6.89 5.70
CA GLN A 480 -11.43 -6.53 6.91
C GLN A 480 -10.53 -5.70 7.82
N ALA A 481 -11.15 -4.85 8.63
CA ALA A 481 -10.46 -4.02 9.58
C ALA A 481 -11.31 -3.79 10.82
N PHE A 482 -10.65 -3.53 11.94
CA PHE A 482 -11.32 -3.00 13.10
C PHE A 482 -10.47 -1.96 13.82
N GLN A 483 -11.16 -1.05 14.50
CA GLN A 483 -10.54 0.04 15.25
C GLN A 483 -11.08 0.04 16.66
N LEU A 484 -10.17 0.19 17.63
CA LEU A 484 -10.50 0.22 19.05
C LEU A 484 -10.08 1.55 19.69
N TRP A 485 -10.96 2.08 20.52
CA TRP A 485 -10.70 3.24 21.39
C TRP A 485 -10.63 2.74 22.83
N LEU A 486 -9.45 2.89 23.46
CA LEU A 486 -9.16 2.33 24.76
C LEU A 486 -8.94 3.43 25.81
N ASN A 487 -9.30 3.17 27.06
CA ASN A 487 -9.20 4.11 28.18
C ASN A 487 -7.85 4.09 28.89
N GLN A 488 -6.88 3.33 28.39
CA GLN A 488 -5.50 3.30 28.87
C GLN A 488 -4.51 3.54 27.72
N PRO A 489 -3.36 4.20 27.98
CA PRO A 489 -2.28 4.31 26.99
C PRO A 489 -1.73 2.94 26.59
N ALA A 490 -1.26 2.80 25.35
CA ALA A 490 -0.76 1.54 24.80
C ALA A 490 0.34 0.89 25.65
N GLN A 491 1.25 1.69 26.27
CA GLN A 491 2.29 1.18 27.17
C GLN A 491 1.72 0.54 28.42
N GLN A 492 0.59 1.05 28.95
CA GLN A 492 -0.08 0.45 30.11
C GLN A 492 -0.79 -0.84 29.77
N LEU A 493 -1.22 -0.99 28.50
CA LEU A 493 -1.75 -2.25 27.97
C LEU A 493 -0.64 -3.31 27.82
N GLY A 494 0.62 -2.88 27.81
CA GLY A 494 1.78 -3.76 27.68
C GLY A 494 2.50 -3.68 26.32
N TRP A 495 2.10 -2.74 25.44
CA TRP A 495 2.82 -2.50 24.19
C TRP A 495 4.24 -2.04 24.48
N ALA A 496 5.22 -2.92 24.20
CA ALA A 496 6.62 -2.74 24.59
C ALA A 496 7.47 -2.02 23.52
N HIS A 497 6.87 -1.69 22.37
CA HIS A 497 7.56 -1.10 21.23
C HIS A 497 7.28 0.40 21.12
N ARG A 498 7.88 1.06 20.14
CA ARG A 498 7.62 2.48 19.87
C ARG A 498 6.17 2.67 19.44
N ASN A 499 5.56 3.80 19.82
CA ASN A 499 4.18 4.10 19.47
C ASN A 499 3.96 4.19 17.96
N GLU A 500 4.97 4.63 17.21
CA GLU A 500 4.89 4.70 15.77
C GLU A 500 5.06 3.36 15.06
N SER A 501 5.43 2.26 15.76
CA SER A 501 5.67 0.95 15.14
C SER A 501 4.39 0.33 14.56
N VAL A 502 4.58 -0.45 13.49
CA VAL A 502 3.59 -1.36 12.93
C VAL A 502 4.02 -2.79 13.25
N ALA A 503 3.12 -3.62 13.74
CA ALA A 503 3.33 -5.06 13.87
C ALA A 503 2.77 -5.77 12.64
N GLY A 504 3.48 -6.77 12.14
CA GLY A 504 3.08 -7.62 11.03
C GLY A 504 3.56 -9.06 11.20
N ALA A 505 3.18 -9.92 10.28
CA ALA A 505 3.43 -11.37 10.35
C ALA A 505 2.86 -12.00 11.64
N TYR A 506 1.72 -11.49 12.11
CA TYR A 506 1.09 -11.94 13.34
C TYR A 506 0.03 -13.03 13.06
N VAL A 507 -1.14 -12.92 13.68
CA VAL A 507 -2.20 -13.93 13.63
C VAL A 507 -3.19 -13.63 12.51
N GLU A 508 -3.29 -14.54 11.55
CA GLU A 508 -4.29 -14.48 10.48
C GLU A 508 -5.73 -14.70 10.99
N PRO A 509 -6.71 -14.05 10.40
CA PRO A 509 -6.64 -13.16 9.24
C PRO A 509 -6.41 -11.68 9.59
N LEU A 510 -6.03 -11.36 10.83
CA LEU A 510 -5.82 -10.01 11.36
C LEU A 510 -4.35 -9.84 11.75
N ASP A 511 -3.50 -10.03 10.76
CA ASP A 511 -2.04 -10.14 10.87
C ASP A 511 -1.31 -8.84 11.18
N THR A 512 -1.97 -7.69 10.94
CA THR A 512 -1.37 -6.36 11.04
C THR A 512 -2.02 -5.53 12.15
N TYR A 513 -1.18 -5.00 13.06
CA TYR A 513 -1.57 -4.07 14.11
C TYR A 513 -0.79 -2.76 14.01
N CYS A 514 -1.48 -1.64 14.23
CA CYS A 514 -0.88 -0.32 14.31
C CYS A 514 -1.40 0.47 15.51
N GLU A 515 -0.48 0.96 16.31
CA GLU A 515 -0.76 1.92 17.37
C GLU A 515 -1.02 3.30 16.74
N MET A 516 -2.18 3.92 16.97
CA MET A 516 -2.65 5.12 16.30
C MET A 516 -2.99 6.28 17.24
N SER A 517 -2.48 6.26 18.49
CA SER A 517 -2.82 7.29 19.49
C SER A 517 -2.32 8.70 19.16
N HIS A 518 -1.45 8.85 18.15
CA HIS A 518 -1.08 10.16 17.62
C HIS A 518 -2.27 10.92 16.99
N LEU A 519 -3.39 10.23 16.72
CA LEU A 519 -4.64 10.80 16.23
C LEU A 519 -5.53 11.41 17.33
N LEU A 520 -5.26 11.14 18.61
CA LEU A 520 -6.05 11.69 19.73
C LEU A 520 -6.28 13.21 19.65
N PRO A 521 -5.28 14.03 19.24
CA PRO A 521 -5.48 15.49 19.15
C PRO A 521 -6.45 15.96 18.04
N VAL A 522 -6.85 15.07 17.15
CA VAL A 522 -7.80 15.36 16.04
C VAL A 522 -9.10 14.55 16.17
N GLU A 523 -9.24 13.77 17.24
CA GLU A 523 -10.47 13.09 17.65
C GLU A 523 -10.90 13.59 19.02
N HIS A 524 -12.21 13.61 19.28
CA HIS A 524 -12.78 14.11 20.53
C HIS A 524 -13.65 13.06 21.24
N TYR A 525 -13.32 11.77 21.09
CA TYR A 525 -14.06 10.71 21.74
C TYR A 525 -13.65 10.60 23.20
N GLU A 526 -14.52 11.10 24.08
CA GLU A 526 -14.24 11.28 25.51
C GLU A 526 -13.85 9.96 26.20
N GLY A 527 -12.83 10.02 27.04
CA GLY A 527 -12.32 8.86 27.78
C GLY A 527 -11.26 8.05 27.04
N THR A 528 -10.99 8.33 25.76
CA THR A 528 -9.97 7.63 24.98
C THR A 528 -8.56 8.06 25.38
N ARG A 529 -7.65 7.08 25.52
CA ARG A 529 -6.24 7.25 25.85
C ARG A 529 -5.31 6.57 24.84
N SER A 530 -5.83 5.60 24.08
CA SER A 530 -5.13 5.02 22.94
C SER A 530 -6.11 4.57 21.85
N ILE A 531 -5.59 4.50 20.63
CA ILE A 531 -6.31 4.09 19.43
C ILE A 531 -5.52 2.98 18.78
N ALA A 532 -6.19 1.90 18.40
CA ALA A 532 -5.57 0.72 17.81
C ALA A 532 -6.30 0.34 16.52
N TYR A 533 -5.53 0.14 15.43
CA TYR A 533 -6.05 -0.33 14.16
C TYR A 533 -5.52 -1.72 13.86
N PHE A 534 -6.41 -2.59 13.36
CA PHE A 534 -6.09 -3.94 12.91
C PHE A 534 -6.69 -4.16 11.53
N CYS A 535 -5.99 -4.87 10.68
CA CYS A 535 -6.48 -5.22 9.36
C CYS A 535 -5.91 -6.55 8.86
N GLY A 536 -6.53 -7.07 7.81
CA GLY A 536 -6.12 -8.27 7.11
C GLY A 536 -7.13 -8.66 6.04
N VAL A 537 -6.99 -9.84 5.46
CA VAL A 537 -7.89 -10.35 4.42
C VAL A 537 -9.19 -10.90 5.03
N GLN A 538 -10.26 -10.94 4.22
CA GLN A 538 -11.48 -11.65 4.55
C GLN A 538 -11.80 -12.70 3.47
N LYS A 539 -12.16 -13.92 3.89
CA LYS A 539 -12.54 -14.99 2.96
C LYS A 539 -13.80 -14.63 2.16
N GLU A 540 -13.86 -15.05 0.90
CA GLU A 540 -14.96 -14.77 -0.01
C GLU A 540 -16.30 -15.35 0.46
N ASP A 541 -16.28 -16.43 1.25
CA ASP A 541 -17.48 -17.10 1.79
C ASP A 541 -18.03 -16.45 3.08
N ARG A 542 -17.46 -15.32 3.51
CA ARG A 542 -17.84 -14.59 4.73
C ARG A 542 -18.93 -13.54 4.47
N GLY A 543 -20.15 -14.00 4.17
CA GLY A 543 -21.33 -13.17 3.97
C GLY A 543 -21.51 -12.69 2.52
N ASP A 544 -22.75 -12.66 2.08
CA ASP A 544 -23.13 -12.30 0.70
C ASP A 544 -23.46 -10.81 0.55
N ASP A 545 -23.67 -10.10 1.65
CA ASP A 545 -23.96 -8.67 1.68
C ASP A 545 -23.08 -7.94 2.72
N GLN A 546 -23.08 -6.62 2.67
CA GLN A 546 -22.27 -5.75 3.52
C GLN A 546 -22.52 -5.97 5.03
N ALA A 547 -23.77 -6.18 5.43
CA ALA A 547 -24.13 -6.35 6.84
C ALA A 547 -23.62 -7.71 7.37
N ALA A 548 -23.83 -8.78 6.61
CA ALA A 548 -23.35 -10.11 6.94
C ALA A 548 -21.81 -10.15 6.96
N ALA A 549 -21.14 -9.59 5.95
CA ALA A 549 -19.69 -9.55 5.90
C ALA A 549 -19.07 -8.74 7.05
N THR A 550 -19.70 -7.61 7.43
CA THR A 550 -19.25 -6.80 8.58
C THR A 550 -19.46 -7.53 9.91
N GLU A 551 -20.56 -8.30 10.05
CA GLU A 551 -20.75 -9.14 11.24
C GLU A 551 -19.71 -10.26 11.34
N PHE A 552 -19.28 -10.87 10.22
CA PHE A 552 -18.16 -11.80 10.22
C PHE A 552 -16.85 -11.13 10.60
N ALA A 553 -16.55 -9.93 10.10
CA ALA A 553 -15.38 -9.15 10.51
C ALA A 553 -15.40 -8.86 12.03
N ARG A 554 -16.58 -8.53 12.59
CA ARG A 554 -16.77 -8.37 14.02
C ARG A 554 -16.50 -9.66 14.79
N GLN A 555 -16.98 -10.80 14.30
CA GLN A 555 -16.76 -12.11 14.95
C GLN A 555 -15.28 -12.50 14.93
N ASP A 556 -14.58 -12.33 13.79
CA ASP A 556 -13.14 -12.58 13.67
C ASP A 556 -12.35 -11.67 14.63
N ALA A 557 -12.71 -10.39 14.73
CA ALA A 557 -12.09 -9.46 15.67
C ALA A 557 -12.33 -9.85 17.14
N LEU A 558 -13.55 -10.24 17.51
CA LEU A 558 -13.85 -10.69 18.88
C LEU A 558 -13.14 -11.99 19.24
N GLU A 559 -12.99 -12.91 18.29
CA GLU A 559 -12.21 -14.13 18.49
C GLU A 559 -10.72 -13.80 18.69
N PHE A 560 -10.15 -12.90 17.87
CA PHE A 560 -8.80 -12.38 18.02
C PHE A 560 -8.59 -11.73 19.40
N LEU A 561 -9.50 -10.85 19.83
CA LEU A 561 -9.43 -10.19 21.14
C LEU A 561 -9.56 -11.17 22.31
N ARG A 562 -10.21 -12.31 22.08
CA ARG A 562 -10.38 -13.37 23.10
C ARG A 562 -9.15 -14.27 23.22
N ARG A 563 -8.39 -14.50 22.13
CA ARG A 563 -7.33 -15.53 22.08
C ARG A 563 -5.94 -15.01 21.83
N ASP A 564 -5.82 -13.97 21.02
CA ASP A 564 -4.57 -13.64 20.36
C ASP A 564 -4.04 -12.24 20.72
N ILE A 565 -4.77 -11.44 21.49
CA ILE A 565 -4.36 -10.08 21.89
C ILE A 565 -3.24 -10.06 22.93
N GLY A 566 -3.11 -11.12 23.74
CA GLY A 566 -2.18 -11.20 24.89
C GLY A 566 -0.73 -10.88 24.55
N PRO A 567 -0.14 -11.45 23.49
CA PRO A 567 1.24 -11.14 23.08
C PRO A 567 1.48 -9.67 22.70
N LEU A 568 0.46 -8.96 22.19
CA LEU A 568 0.54 -7.52 21.90
C LEU A 568 0.34 -6.68 23.17
N TRP A 569 -0.61 -7.08 24.05
CA TRP A 569 -1.03 -6.32 25.22
C TRP A 569 -1.13 -7.19 26.48
N PRO A 570 -0.01 -7.70 27.02
CA PRO A 570 -0.02 -8.66 28.13
C PRO A 570 -0.64 -8.12 29.43
N ASN A 571 -0.72 -6.80 29.59
CA ASN A 571 -1.34 -6.20 30.77
C ASN A 571 -2.84 -5.89 30.57
N ALA A 572 -3.38 -6.14 29.39
CA ALA A 572 -4.78 -5.84 29.04
C ALA A 572 -5.71 -7.04 29.13
N VAL A 573 -5.16 -8.23 29.36
CA VAL A 573 -5.94 -9.48 29.35
C VAL A 573 -6.35 -9.92 30.76
N ASP A 574 -7.39 -10.72 30.82
CA ASP A 574 -7.84 -11.44 32.02
C ASP A 574 -7.07 -12.77 32.23
N GLU A 575 -7.52 -13.58 33.22
CA GLU A 575 -6.89 -14.87 33.55
C GLU A 575 -7.01 -15.91 32.41
N ASP A 576 -7.99 -15.75 31.53
CA ASP A 576 -8.25 -16.63 30.36
C ASP A 576 -7.52 -16.13 29.09
N GLY A 577 -6.78 -15.00 29.17
CA GLY A 577 -6.06 -14.40 28.06
C GLY A 577 -6.90 -13.48 27.16
N ALA A 578 -8.16 -13.24 27.50
CA ALA A 578 -9.08 -12.40 26.73
C ALA A 578 -8.93 -10.92 27.12
N LEU A 579 -9.12 -10.02 26.14
CA LEU A 579 -9.13 -8.57 26.39
C LEU A 579 -10.19 -8.23 27.45
N ARG A 580 -9.78 -7.51 28.50
CA ARG A 580 -10.70 -6.98 29.49
C ARG A 580 -11.61 -5.91 28.87
N SER A 581 -12.90 -6.21 28.79
CA SER A 581 -13.91 -5.39 28.07
C SER A 581 -14.08 -3.98 28.66
N GLU A 582 -13.79 -3.76 29.94
CA GLU A 582 -13.82 -2.45 30.58
C GLU A 582 -12.74 -1.49 30.07
N LEU A 583 -11.75 -1.97 29.32
CA LEU A 583 -10.75 -1.14 28.65
C LEU A 583 -11.31 -0.42 27.41
N LEU A 584 -12.38 -0.94 26.80
CA LEU A 584 -13.00 -0.39 25.60
C LEU A 584 -13.90 0.80 25.97
N VAL A 585 -13.60 1.98 25.41
CA VAL A 585 -14.42 3.17 25.61
C VAL A 585 -15.80 2.95 24.97
N GLY A 586 -16.85 3.08 25.77
CA GLY A 586 -18.23 2.84 25.35
C GLY A 586 -18.60 1.37 25.15
N GLY A 587 -17.69 0.43 25.49
CA GLY A 587 -17.90 -1.01 25.32
C GLY A 587 -17.70 -1.51 23.90
N VAL A 588 -17.88 -2.81 23.70
CA VAL A 588 -17.60 -3.50 22.42
C VAL A 588 -18.47 -3.00 21.26
N ASP A 589 -19.73 -2.67 21.53
CA ASP A 589 -20.67 -2.23 20.49
C ASP A 589 -20.41 -0.79 20.00
N ARG A 590 -19.49 -0.07 20.62
CA ARG A 590 -19.07 1.28 20.22
C ARG A 590 -17.72 1.28 19.49
N GLN A 591 -17.12 0.13 19.26
CA GLN A 591 -15.94 0.00 18.41
C GLN A 591 -16.32 -0.01 16.93
N TYR A 592 -15.35 0.05 16.03
CA TYR A 592 -15.62 0.07 14.61
C TYR A 592 -15.16 -1.22 13.95
N TRP A 593 -16.03 -1.81 13.16
CA TRP A 593 -15.82 -3.04 12.41
C TRP A 593 -16.12 -2.79 10.94
N ARG A 594 -15.27 -3.28 10.07
CA ARG A 594 -15.41 -3.05 8.62
C ARG A 594 -15.05 -4.30 7.84
N ALA A 595 -15.89 -4.63 6.84
CA ALA A 595 -15.56 -5.51 5.73
C ALA A 595 -15.65 -4.72 4.42
N ASN A 596 -14.65 -4.85 3.56
CA ASN A 596 -14.58 -4.17 2.26
C ASN A 596 -14.89 -5.20 1.18
N ILE A 597 -16.15 -5.26 0.75
CA ILE A 597 -16.65 -6.30 -0.15
C ILE A 597 -17.14 -5.77 -1.49
N ALA A 598 -17.55 -4.49 -1.55
CA ALA A 598 -17.99 -3.87 -2.79
C ALA A 598 -16.87 -3.84 -3.83
N GLY A 599 -17.18 -3.84 -5.12
CA GLY A 599 -16.20 -3.81 -6.19
C GLY A 599 -15.24 -2.62 -6.09
N SER A 600 -15.77 -1.45 -5.68
CA SER A 600 -14.99 -0.22 -5.45
C SER A 600 -14.01 -0.31 -4.29
N GLU A 601 -14.19 -1.23 -3.35
CA GLU A 601 -13.41 -1.35 -2.11
C GLU A 601 -12.42 -2.51 -2.12
N ARG A 602 -12.60 -3.48 -3.02
CA ARG A 602 -11.74 -4.68 -3.09
C ARG A 602 -10.31 -4.30 -3.42
N TYR A 603 -9.38 -4.92 -2.70
CA TYR A 603 -7.96 -4.72 -2.94
C TYR A 603 -7.50 -5.51 -4.18
N VAL A 604 -6.69 -4.90 -5.05
CA VAL A 604 -6.14 -5.57 -6.23
C VAL A 604 -4.86 -6.30 -5.89
N LEU A 605 -4.80 -7.57 -6.27
CA LEU A 605 -3.64 -8.44 -6.07
C LEU A 605 -2.72 -8.44 -7.30
N SER A 606 -1.52 -8.95 -7.11
CA SER A 606 -0.51 -9.13 -8.16
C SER A 606 0.01 -10.57 -8.17
N PRO A 607 -0.85 -11.58 -8.46
CA PRO A 607 -0.42 -12.96 -8.52
C PRO A 607 0.50 -13.23 -9.72
N ALA A 608 1.28 -14.29 -9.64
CA ALA A 608 2.12 -14.77 -10.72
C ALA A 608 1.31 -14.97 -12.02
N GLY A 609 1.87 -14.54 -13.15
CA GLY A 609 1.26 -14.68 -14.48
C GLY A 609 0.15 -13.67 -14.80
N THR A 610 -0.18 -12.71 -13.93
CA THR A 610 -1.26 -11.75 -14.18
C THR A 610 -0.78 -10.36 -14.61
N ILE A 611 0.45 -10.00 -14.32
CA ILE A 611 0.97 -8.64 -14.50
C ILE A 611 1.03 -8.22 -15.98
N ALA A 612 1.45 -9.12 -16.86
CA ALA A 612 1.60 -8.83 -18.29
C ALA A 612 0.27 -8.47 -18.98
N ALA A 613 -0.87 -8.89 -18.42
CA ALA A 613 -2.19 -8.60 -18.96
C ALA A 613 -2.75 -7.23 -18.55
N ARG A 614 -2.13 -6.52 -17.61
CA ARG A 614 -2.58 -5.20 -17.17
C ARG A 614 -2.48 -4.19 -18.32
N VAL A 615 -3.48 -3.32 -18.46
CA VAL A 615 -3.48 -2.24 -19.45
C VAL A 615 -2.60 -1.07 -19.01
N SER A 616 -2.01 -0.39 -19.98
CA SER A 616 -1.21 0.81 -19.74
C SER A 616 -2.10 2.02 -19.45
N PRO A 617 -1.75 2.86 -18.47
CA PRO A 617 -2.42 4.14 -18.24
C PRO A 617 -2.23 5.15 -19.38
N ALA A 618 -1.25 4.94 -20.28
CA ALA A 618 -1.08 5.70 -21.51
C ALA A 618 -2.08 5.32 -22.61
N GLY A 619 -2.88 4.26 -22.42
CA GLY A 619 -3.88 3.79 -23.36
C GLY A 619 -3.71 2.31 -23.76
N PHE A 620 -4.75 1.76 -24.35
CA PHE A 620 -4.84 0.33 -24.74
C PHE A 620 -5.58 0.13 -26.08
N GLY A 621 -5.52 1.14 -26.96
CA GLY A 621 -6.15 1.08 -28.29
C GLY A 621 -7.51 1.78 -28.37
N VAL A 622 -7.98 2.44 -27.30
CA VAL A 622 -9.11 3.37 -27.32
C VAL A 622 -8.55 4.78 -27.14
N GLU A 623 -8.67 5.65 -28.15
CA GLU A 623 -7.90 6.90 -28.28
C GLU A 623 -8.08 7.89 -27.11
N ASN A 624 -9.28 7.95 -26.55
CA ASN A 624 -9.66 8.94 -25.54
C ASN A 624 -10.08 8.31 -24.19
N LEU A 625 -9.73 7.04 -23.93
CA LEU A 625 -10.01 6.35 -22.67
C LEU A 625 -8.71 5.98 -21.99
N LEU A 626 -8.43 6.58 -20.84
CA LEU A 626 -7.21 6.43 -20.10
C LEU A 626 -7.52 5.80 -18.73
N PRO A 627 -7.17 4.51 -18.54
CA PRO A 627 -7.39 3.83 -17.28
C PRO A 627 -6.38 4.32 -16.23
N VAL A 628 -6.85 4.54 -15.01
CA VAL A 628 -5.99 4.90 -13.88
C VAL A 628 -6.35 4.07 -12.65
N GLY A 629 -5.39 3.91 -11.77
CA GLY A 629 -5.50 3.11 -10.54
C GLY A 629 -4.38 2.08 -10.43
N ASP A 630 -4.26 1.50 -9.25
CA ASP A 630 -3.22 0.53 -8.89
C ASP A 630 -3.32 -0.84 -9.61
N TRP A 631 -4.36 -1.03 -10.42
CA TRP A 631 -4.55 -2.22 -11.25
C TRP A 631 -3.95 -2.10 -12.66
N THR A 632 -3.48 -0.91 -13.04
CA THR A 632 -2.86 -0.64 -14.33
C THR A 632 -1.37 -0.97 -14.32
N ARG A 633 -0.74 -1.01 -15.50
CA ARG A 633 0.69 -1.27 -15.66
C ARG A 633 1.50 -0.02 -15.36
N THR A 634 2.29 -0.03 -14.27
CA THR A 634 3.02 1.15 -13.77
C THR A 634 4.48 0.90 -13.43
N GLY A 635 4.94 -0.36 -13.54
CA GLY A 635 6.30 -0.77 -13.14
C GLY A 635 6.47 -0.99 -11.63
N VAL A 636 5.56 -0.45 -10.79
CA VAL A 636 5.39 -0.86 -9.39
C VAL A 636 4.49 -2.07 -9.34
N ASP A 637 3.36 -2.00 -10.07
CA ASP A 637 2.40 -3.08 -10.29
C ASP A 637 1.84 -3.74 -9.03
N GLY A 638 2.01 -3.12 -7.86
CA GLY A 638 1.42 -3.48 -6.58
C GLY A 638 0.14 -2.69 -6.30
N GLY A 639 -0.74 -3.23 -5.45
CA GLY A 639 -1.94 -2.53 -4.98
C GLY A 639 -1.57 -1.42 -4.00
N CYS A 640 -1.12 -0.25 -4.46
CA CYS A 640 -0.65 0.81 -3.58
C CYS A 640 -0.87 2.22 -4.14
N VAL A 641 -0.70 3.22 -3.27
CA VAL A 641 -0.86 4.64 -3.60
C VAL A 641 0.11 5.09 -4.69
N GLU A 642 1.35 4.60 -4.69
CA GLU A 642 2.37 4.96 -5.69
C GLU A 642 1.97 4.49 -7.08
N ALA A 643 1.55 3.23 -7.23
CA ALA A 643 1.06 2.71 -8.51
C ALA A 643 -0.14 3.53 -9.03
N ALA A 644 -1.08 3.88 -8.14
CA ALA A 644 -2.21 4.72 -8.51
C ALA A 644 -1.77 6.13 -8.92
N ALA A 645 -0.80 6.74 -8.24
CA ALA A 645 -0.28 8.07 -8.57
C ALA A 645 0.45 8.07 -9.91
N ILE A 646 1.35 7.11 -10.15
CA ILE A 646 2.05 6.94 -11.45
C ILE A 646 1.03 6.81 -12.58
N SER A 647 -0.03 6.02 -12.40
CA SER A 647 -1.07 5.85 -13.41
C SER A 647 -1.77 7.16 -13.76
N GLY A 648 -2.08 7.98 -12.75
CA GLY A 648 -2.70 9.29 -12.92
C GLY A 648 -1.79 10.28 -13.66
N ILE A 649 -0.50 10.32 -13.31
CA ILE A 649 0.50 11.15 -13.97
C ILE A 649 0.62 10.73 -15.45
N ARG A 650 0.77 9.44 -15.73
CA ARG A 650 0.93 8.92 -17.10
C ARG A 650 -0.30 9.22 -17.96
N ALA A 651 -1.51 9.03 -17.43
CA ALA A 651 -2.74 9.36 -18.13
C ALA A 651 -2.83 10.87 -18.46
N ALA A 652 -2.49 11.73 -17.51
CA ALA A 652 -2.45 13.17 -17.73
C ALA A 652 -1.39 13.56 -18.76
N HIS A 653 -0.18 13.03 -18.67
CA HIS A 653 0.91 13.25 -19.63
C HIS A 653 0.50 12.85 -21.05
N THR A 654 -0.21 11.75 -21.21
CA THR A 654 -0.75 11.33 -22.52
C THR A 654 -1.69 12.39 -23.11
N LEU A 655 -2.60 12.96 -22.32
CA LEU A 655 -3.52 14.01 -22.77
C LEU A 655 -2.81 15.34 -23.04
N ILE A 656 -1.77 15.64 -22.28
CA ILE A 656 -0.97 16.86 -22.44
C ILE A 656 -0.05 16.77 -23.67
N GLY A 657 0.32 15.55 -24.07
CA GLY A 657 1.34 15.26 -25.07
C GLY A 657 2.75 15.38 -24.51
N ASP A 658 2.95 14.93 -23.28
CA ASP A 658 4.25 14.91 -22.58
C ASP A 658 4.78 13.49 -22.47
N ASP A 659 5.99 13.25 -23.00
CA ASP A 659 6.65 11.94 -23.04
C ASP A 659 7.71 11.77 -21.92
N HIS A 660 7.72 12.62 -20.89
CA HIS A 660 8.68 12.49 -19.81
C HIS A 660 8.61 11.13 -19.13
N GLU A 661 9.77 10.53 -18.92
CA GLU A 661 9.92 9.26 -18.19
C GLU A 661 9.56 9.47 -16.70
N ILE A 662 8.74 8.58 -16.18
CA ILE A 662 8.42 8.53 -14.75
C ILE A 662 9.37 7.52 -14.09
N PRO A 663 10.13 7.91 -13.06
CA PRO A 663 11.06 7.02 -12.39
C PRO A 663 10.36 5.74 -11.87
N GLY A 664 10.91 4.57 -12.25
CA GLY A 664 10.39 3.28 -11.84
C GLY A 664 9.23 2.73 -12.68
N GLU A 665 8.76 3.46 -13.69
CA GLU A 665 7.76 2.96 -14.65
C GLU A 665 8.36 1.88 -15.61
N ASP A 666 9.64 2.03 -15.98
CA ASP A 666 10.36 0.98 -16.73
C ASP A 666 10.71 -0.17 -15.77
N PRO A 667 10.26 -1.41 -16.00
CA PRO A 667 10.61 -2.56 -15.16
C PRO A 667 12.12 -2.88 -15.14
N ARG A 668 12.92 -2.26 -16.04
CA ARG A 668 14.40 -2.36 -16.09
C ARG A 668 15.11 -1.25 -15.32
N TRP A 669 14.43 -0.62 -14.35
CA TRP A 669 14.98 0.49 -13.59
C TRP A 669 16.20 0.10 -12.72
N LEU A 670 16.31 -1.17 -12.30
CA LEU A 670 17.44 -1.64 -11.50
C LEU A 670 18.69 -1.76 -12.37
N ARG A 671 19.67 -0.93 -12.10
CA ARG A 671 20.94 -0.91 -12.81
C ARG A 671 22.06 -1.47 -11.93
N LYS A 672 23.16 -1.93 -12.54
CA LYS A 672 24.33 -2.44 -11.80
C LYS A 672 24.98 -1.36 -10.93
N LYS A 673 25.08 -0.14 -11.50
CA LYS A 673 25.65 1.07 -10.88
C LYS A 673 24.80 2.28 -11.16
#